data_f3114c56695292239815b36f0b2f25b8
#
_entry.id   f3114c56695292239815b36f0b2f25b8
#
_cell.length_a   1.000
_cell.length_b   1.000
_cell.length_c   1.000
_cell.angle_alpha   90.00
_cell.angle_beta   90.00
_cell.angle_gamma   90.00
#
_symmetry.space_group_name_H-M   'P 1'
#
loop_
_entity.id
_entity.type
_entity.pdbx_description
1 polymer ?
#
loop_
_entity_poly.entity_id
_entity_poly.type
_entity_poly.pdbx_seq_one_letter_code
_entity_poly.pdbx_strand_id
1 'polypeptide(L)'
;MNLEKYSERVRGFIQSAQTMALSRNHQQFTPEHMLKVLVDDDEGLAASLIERTGGRVRDVKLGVEAALEAMPKVEGGNGQLYLAQPLAKVFSTAEELAKKAGDSFVTVERLLQALAMEKSAKTADILAKAGVTAQALNQVINDVRKGRTADSANAEQGYDALKKYARDLTADARAGKLDPVIGRDDEIRRTIQVLSRRTKNNPVLIGEPGVGKTAIAEGLALRIVNGDVPESLKDKQLMALDMGALIAGAKYRGEFEERLKAVLNEVTSANGNIILFIDEMHTLVGAGKADGAMDASNLLKPALARGELHCVGATTLDEYRKHVEKDAALARRFQPVFVDEPTVEDTVSILRGLKEKYEQHHKVRISDSALVSAATLSNRYIADRFLPDKAIDLVDEAASRLRMQVDSKPEALDEIDRRIMQLKIEREALKVEKDDASKDRLAKLEKDLADLEEQSTELTTKWQAEKQKLGLAADLKKQLDEMRNELAIAQRKGEFQRAGELAYGKIPELEKKLKEAEAQDGKAGMVEEVVTPDHVAHVVSRWTGIPVDKMLEGQREKLLRMEDEIGKRVVGQGEAVQAVSKAVRRARAGLQDPNRPIGSFMFLGPTGVGKTELTKALAAFLFDDENAMVRIDMSEFMEKHSVARLIGAPPGYVGYEEGGALTEAVRRRPYQVVLFDEIEKAHPDVFNVLLQVLDDGRLTDGQGRTVDFRNTLIIMTSNLGATYLVDLSEDQDVDVVRDEVMNVVKASFRPEFLNRVDEVILFHRLRRQDMDRIVEIQLRRLENLLVDRKITLSLDHDAIEWLASKGYDPAYGARPLKRVMQKELQDPLAEKILLGEILDGSTVKVTAGSDRLNFRSKPTVVATEAAA
;
A
#
# COMPACT_ATOMS: atom_id res chain seq x y z
N MET A 1 0.44 -8.95 58.16
CA MET A 1 0.37 -9.51 56.79
C MET A 1 1.69 -9.21 56.09
N ASN A 2 2.38 -10.22 55.64
CA ASN A 2 3.63 -10.01 54.87
C ASN A 2 3.28 -10.00 53.38
N LEU A 3 3.21 -8.79 52.78
CA LEU A 3 2.85 -8.61 51.40
C LEU A 3 3.86 -9.21 50.40
N GLU A 4 5.08 -9.47 50.84
CA GLU A 4 6.12 -10.10 49.98
C GLU A 4 5.79 -11.54 49.57
N LYS A 5 4.91 -12.19 50.34
CA LYS A 5 4.43 -13.57 49.98
C LYS A 5 3.34 -13.60 48.92
N TYR A 6 2.85 -12.45 48.48
CA TYR A 6 1.76 -12.37 47.50
C TYR A 6 2.34 -12.03 46.13
N SER A 7 1.73 -12.54 45.09
CA SER A 7 2.08 -12.18 43.69
C SER A 7 1.91 -10.68 43.47
N GLU A 8 2.62 -10.13 42.49
CA GLU A 8 2.57 -8.71 42.18
C GLU A 8 1.13 -8.26 41.84
N ARG A 9 0.40 -9.11 41.15
CA ARG A 9 -1.00 -8.88 40.79
C ARG A 9 -1.93 -8.87 42.01
N VAL A 10 -1.77 -9.82 42.93
CA VAL A 10 -2.54 -9.84 44.20
C VAL A 10 -2.23 -8.62 45.06
N ARG A 11 -0.97 -8.17 45.11
CA ARG A 11 -0.62 -6.94 45.81
C ARG A 11 -1.33 -5.72 45.22
N GLY A 12 -1.40 -5.61 43.89
CA GLY A 12 -2.14 -4.58 43.17
C GLY A 12 -3.64 -4.61 43.52
N PHE A 13 -4.23 -5.82 43.52
CA PHE A 13 -5.65 -5.98 43.88
C PHE A 13 -5.94 -5.63 45.35
N ILE A 14 -5.06 -5.95 46.30
CA ILE A 14 -5.21 -5.55 47.70
C ILE A 14 -5.22 -4.03 47.79
N GLN A 15 -4.29 -3.34 47.10
CA GLN A 15 -4.21 -1.89 47.11
C GLN A 15 -5.45 -1.24 46.45
N SER A 16 -5.89 -1.76 45.32
CA SER A 16 -7.12 -1.31 44.62
C SER A 16 -8.37 -1.50 45.49
N ALA A 17 -8.48 -2.64 46.17
CA ALA A 17 -9.61 -2.93 47.04
C ALA A 17 -9.62 -2.04 48.29
N GLN A 18 -8.45 -1.70 48.85
CA GLN A 18 -8.33 -0.73 49.93
C GLN A 18 -8.74 0.67 49.48
N THR A 19 -8.28 1.10 48.31
CA THR A 19 -8.68 2.39 47.70
C THR A 19 -10.20 2.44 47.47
N MET A 20 -10.79 1.36 46.95
CA MET A 20 -12.22 1.24 46.76
C MET A 20 -13.00 1.34 48.08
N ALA A 21 -12.54 0.66 49.15
CA ALA A 21 -13.19 0.74 50.47
C ALA A 21 -13.19 2.18 51.02
N LEU A 22 -12.09 2.88 50.88
CA LEU A 22 -11.97 4.30 51.26
C LEU A 22 -12.88 5.23 50.43
N SER A 23 -12.92 5.02 49.09
CA SER A 23 -13.73 5.84 48.21
C SER A 23 -15.26 5.65 48.45
N ARG A 24 -15.67 4.48 48.94
CA ARG A 24 -17.02 4.21 49.34
C ARG A 24 -17.38 4.59 50.78
N ASN A 25 -16.46 5.23 51.51
CA ASN A 25 -16.59 5.61 52.93
C ASN A 25 -16.83 4.40 53.87
N HIS A 26 -16.26 3.25 53.58
CA HIS A 26 -16.28 2.09 54.44
C HIS A 26 -15.12 2.11 55.42
N GLN A 27 -15.35 1.88 56.70
CA GLN A 27 -14.28 1.79 57.72
C GLN A 27 -13.64 0.43 57.83
N GLN A 28 -14.27 -0.62 57.27
CA GLN A 28 -13.76 -1.98 57.33
C GLN A 28 -13.39 -2.47 55.93
N PHE A 29 -12.17 -2.99 55.81
CA PHE A 29 -11.70 -3.69 54.64
C PHE A 29 -12.14 -5.15 54.72
N THR A 30 -13.10 -5.54 53.84
CA THR A 30 -13.84 -6.83 53.91
C THR A 30 -13.58 -7.71 52.69
N PRO A 31 -13.90 -9.02 52.76
CA PRO A 31 -13.79 -9.95 51.62
C PRO A 31 -14.53 -9.50 50.36
N GLU A 32 -15.65 -8.79 50.52
CA GLU A 32 -16.46 -8.30 49.41
C GLU A 32 -15.71 -7.28 48.54
N HIS A 33 -14.91 -6.40 49.15
CA HIS A 33 -14.03 -5.48 48.41
C HIS A 33 -13.01 -6.20 47.56
N MET A 34 -12.37 -7.28 48.11
CA MET A 34 -11.46 -8.10 47.35
C MET A 34 -12.14 -8.83 46.22
N LEU A 35 -13.30 -9.46 46.46
CA LEU A 35 -14.01 -10.17 45.41
C LEU A 35 -14.46 -9.22 44.30
N LYS A 36 -14.90 -8.01 44.63
CA LYS A 36 -15.30 -6.98 43.64
C LYS A 36 -14.15 -6.67 42.69
N VAL A 37 -12.98 -6.32 43.22
CA VAL A 37 -11.80 -5.97 42.40
C VAL A 37 -11.33 -7.15 41.55
N LEU A 38 -11.37 -8.38 42.10
CA LEU A 38 -10.99 -9.59 41.37
C LEU A 38 -11.93 -9.90 40.20
N VAL A 39 -13.23 -9.62 40.34
CA VAL A 39 -14.21 -9.90 39.28
C VAL A 39 -14.35 -8.76 38.27
N ASP A 40 -13.95 -7.54 38.64
CA ASP A 40 -13.93 -6.39 37.75
C ASP A 40 -12.59 -6.25 36.98
N ASP A 41 -11.67 -7.17 37.18
CA ASP A 41 -10.39 -7.20 36.50
C ASP A 41 -10.55 -7.44 34.98
N ASP A 42 -10.06 -6.53 34.17
CA ASP A 42 -10.13 -6.56 32.70
C ASP A 42 -9.34 -7.76 32.10
N GLU A 43 -8.27 -8.19 32.73
CA GLU A 43 -7.53 -9.39 32.33
C GLU A 43 -8.24 -10.71 32.70
N GLY A 44 -9.29 -10.63 33.51
CA GLY A 44 -10.32 -11.63 33.66
C GLY A 44 -9.94 -12.99 34.25
N LEU A 45 -8.81 -13.14 34.96
CA LEU A 45 -8.40 -14.46 35.48
C LEU A 45 -9.45 -15.01 36.46
N ALA A 46 -9.91 -14.21 37.42
CA ALA A 46 -10.95 -14.65 38.36
C ALA A 46 -12.29 -14.90 37.63
N ALA A 47 -12.66 -14.05 36.68
CA ALA A 47 -13.86 -14.21 35.88
C ALA A 47 -13.77 -15.51 35.03
N SER A 48 -12.65 -15.76 34.37
CA SER A 48 -12.44 -16.98 33.58
C SER A 48 -12.50 -18.25 34.44
N LEU A 49 -11.98 -18.25 35.66
CA LEU A 49 -12.08 -19.38 36.59
C LEU A 49 -13.53 -19.63 37.01
N ILE A 50 -14.31 -18.57 37.29
CA ILE A 50 -15.74 -18.66 37.62
C ILE A 50 -16.52 -19.28 36.46
N GLU A 51 -16.31 -18.83 35.22
CA GLU A 51 -16.98 -19.36 34.04
C GLU A 51 -16.64 -20.84 33.78
N ARG A 52 -15.38 -21.23 33.94
CA ARG A 52 -14.92 -22.63 33.78
C ARG A 52 -15.48 -23.56 34.83
N THR A 53 -15.90 -23.06 36.01
CA THR A 53 -16.63 -23.88 37.02
C THR A 53 -18.10 -24.00 36.67
N GLY A 54 -18.61 -23.41 35.61
CA GLY A 54 -20.02 -23.32 35.25
C GLY A 54 -20.77 -22.20 35.96
N GLY A 55 -20.05 -21.31 36.67
CA GLY A 55 -20.63 -20.17 37.37
C GLY A 55 -20.91 -18.97 36.45
N ARG A 56 -21.85 -18.12 36.89
CA ARG A 56 -22.20 -16.91 36.16
C ARG A 56 -21.54 -15.68 36.76
N VAL A 57 -20.51 -15.12 36.08
CA VAL A 57 -19.78 -13.92 36.51
C VAL A 57 -20.71 -12.75 36.78
N ARG A 58 -21.78 -12.56 35.97
CA ARG A 58 -22.76 -11.48 36.14
C ARG A 58 -23.48 -11.58 37.48
N ASP A 59 -23.81 -12.78 37.92
CA ASP A 59 -24.53 -12.98 39.21
C ASP A 59 -23.60 -12.69 40.38
N VAL A 60 -22.30 -13.04 40.25
CA VAL A 60 -21.27 -12.67 41.24
C VAL A 60 -21.09 -11.15 41.30
N LYS A 61 -20.99 -10.46 40.18
CA LYS A 61 -20.86 -8.99 40.13
C LYS A 61 -22.03 -8.29 40.82
N LEU A 62 -23.26 -8.72 40.51
CA LEU A 62 -24.46 -8.18 41.11
C LEU A 62 -24.55 -8.48 42.63
N GLY A 63 -24.22 -9.70 43.02
CA GLY A 63 -24.24 -10.12 44.42
C GLY A 63 -23.24 -9.37 45.29
N VAL A 64 -22.04 -9.12 44.80
CA VAL A 64 -20.98 -8.35 45.48
C VAL A 64 -21.38 -6.88 45.56
N GLU A 65 -21.93 -6.30 44.49
CA GLU A 65 -22.33 -4.90 44.51
C GLU A 65 -23.45 -4.66 45.52
N ALA A 66 -24.48 -5.53 45.55
CA ALA A 66 -25.55 -5.46 46.57
C ALA A 66 -25.02 -5.63 47.99
N ALA A 67 -23.98 -6.49 48.19
CA ALA A 67 -23.37 -6.67 49.49
C ALA A 67 -22.58 -5.44 49.93
N LEU A 68 -21.89 -4.77 49.02
CA LEU A 68 -21.15 -3.53 49.28
C LEU A 68 -22.07 -2.32 49.54
N GLU A 69 -23.18 -2.22 48.81
CA GLU A 69 -24.17 -1.16 49.02
C GLU A 69 -24.85 -1.28 50.38
N ALA A 70 -25.04 -2.49 50.90
CA ALA A 70 -25.65 -2.76 52.21
C ALA A 70 -24.69 -2.52 53.38
N MET A 71 -23.43 -2.16 53.12
CA MET A 71 -22.44 -1.88 54.21
C MET A 71 -22.64 -0.49 54.79
N PRO A 72 -22.37 -0.32 56.12
CA PRO A 72 -22.45 0.97 56.77
C PRO A 72 -21.44 1.93 56.17
N LYS A 73 -21.88 3.12 55.79
CA LYS A 73 -21.03 4.24 55.34
C LYS A 73 -20.86 5.21 56.49
N VAL A 74 -19.65 5.72 56.67
CA VAL A 74 -19.34 6.68 57.73
C VAL A 74 -18.81 7.96 57.10
N GLU A 75 -19.62 9.00 57.22
CA GLU A 75 -19.20 10.35 56.77
C GLU A 75 -18.38 11.06 57.87
N GLY A 76 -17.22 11.59 57.50
CA GLY A 76 -16.34 12.33 58.43
C GLY A 76 -15.37 11.49 59.29
N GLY A 77 -15.10 10.24 58.89
CA GLY A 77 -14.11 9.40 59.57
C GLY A 77 -12.66 9.84 59.27
N ASN A 78 -11.74 9.51 60.22
CA ASN A 78 -10.31 9.87 60.17
C ASN A 78 -9.49 9.17 59.04
N GLY A 79 -10.16 8.60 58.02
CA GLY A 79 -9.50 7.91 56.90
C GLY A 79 -8.78 6.60 57.30
N GLN A 80 -8.94 6.10 58.52
CA GLN A 80 -8.38 4.83 58.94
C GLN A 80 -9.23 3.65 58.52
N LEU A 81 -8.63 2.71 57.75
CA LEU A 81 -9.30 1.51 57.29
C LEU A 81 -8.83 0.32 58.16
N TYR A 82 -9.81 -0.36 58.78
CA TYR A 82 -9.52 -1.52 59.65
C TYR A 82 -9.72 -2.81 58.86
N LEU A 83 -8.77 -3.74 58.96
CA LEU A 83 -8.88 -5.07 58.37
C LEU A 83 -9.96 -5.88 59.08
N ALA A 84 -10.98 -6.27 58.38
CA ALA A 84 -12.07 -7.13 58.93
C ALA A 84 -11.55 -8.53 59.25
N GLN A 85 -12.02 -9.09 60.39
CA GLN A 85 -11.60 -10.44 60.84
C GLN A 85 -11.83 -11.54 59.79
N PRO A 86 -12.97 -11.56 59.03
CA PRO A 86 -13.19 -12.50 57.94
C PRO A 86 -12.12 -12.39 56.81
N LEU A 87 -11.71 -11.18 56.43
CA LEU A 87 -10.68 -11.00 55.45
C LEU A 87 -9.29 -11.44 55.90
N ALA A 88 -8.96 -11.20 57.19
CA ALA A 88 -7.71 -11.75 57.78
C ALA A 88 -7.69 -13.26 57.69
N LYS A 89 -8.79 -13.95 57.90
CA LYS A 89 -8.93 -15.41 57.73
C LYS A 89 -8.79 -15.82 56.28
N VAL A 90 -9.38 -15.10 55.32
CA VAL A 90 -9.22 -15.37 53.88
C VAL A 90 -7.74 -15.33 53.50
N PHE A 91 -7.00 -14.33 53.95
CA PHE A 91 -5.55 -14.27 53.68
C PHE A 91 -4.77 -15.41 54.29
N SER A 92 -5.09 -15.80 55.55
CA SER A 92 -4.46 -16.95 56.19
C SER A 92 -4.75 -18.27 55.49
N THR A 93 -6.01 -18.45 55.04
CA THR A 93 -6.44 -19.63 54.26
C THR A 93 -5.76 -19.65 52.91
N ALA A 94 -5.60 -18.50 52.24
CA ALA A 94 -4.91 -18.42 50.96
C ALA A 94 -3.41 -18.78 51.10
N GLU A 95 -2.75 -18.35 52.16
CA GLU A 95 -1.34 -18.73 52.47
C GLU A 95 -1.22 -20.23 52.74
N GLU A 96 -2.19 -20.83 53.44
CA GLU A 96 -2.19 -22.26 53.69
C GLU A 96 -2.40 -23.09 52.43
N LEU A 97 -3.33 -22.63 51.53
CA LEU A 97 -3.59 -23.25 50.25
C LEU A 97 -2.37 -23.18 49.32
N ALA A 98 -1.71 -22.03 49.27
CA ALA A 98 -0.47 -21.86 48.53
C ALA A 98 0.63 -22.83 49.06
N LYS A 99 0.81 -22.89 50.34
CA LYS A 99 1.82 -23.78 50.97
C LYS A 99 1.51 -25.28 50.72
N LYS A 100 0.24 -25.69 50.78
CA LYS A 100 -0.20 -27.07 50.46
C LYS A 100 0.02 -27.44 48.99
N ALA A 101 -0.07 -26.44 48.10
CA ALA A 101 0.17 -26.62 46.66
C ALA A 101 1.66 -26.53 46.29
N GLY A 102 2.56 -26.21 47.21
CA GLY A 102 3.97 -26.01 46.94
C GLY A 102 4.32 -24.65 46.37
N ASP A 103 3.38 -23.69 46.41
CA ASP A 103 3.56 -22.34 45.87
C ASP A 103 4.42 -21.48 46.80
N SER A 104 5.37 -20.74 46.29
CA SER A 104 6.15 -19.73 47.03
C SER A 104 5.40 -18.41 47.23
N PHE A 105 4.43 -18.13 46.35
CA PHE A 105 3.61 -16.93 46.36
C PHE A 105 2.13 -17.26 46.37
N VAL A 106 1.35 -16.40 47.04
CA VAL A 106 -0.12 -16.47 47.00
C VAL A 106 -0.61 -15.76 45.73
N THR A 107 -1.32 -16.50 44.92
CA THR A 107 -1.84 -16.07 43.61
C THR A 107 -3.35 -15.74 43.64
N VAL A 108 -3.86 -15.10 42.60
CA VAL A 108 -5.29 -14.70 42.44
C VAL A 108 -6.21 -15.90 42.61
N GLU A 109 -5.88 -17.03 42.01
CA GLU A 109 -6.71 -18.22 42.02
C GLU A 109 -6.75 -18.82 43.45
N ARG A 110 -5.65 -18.79 44.19
CA ARG A 110 -5.65 -19.26 45.60
C ARG A 110 -6.42 -18.30 46.49
N LEU A 111 -6.36 -16.99 46.19
CA LEU A 111 -7.15 -15.99 46.91
C LEU A 111 -8.64 -16.15 46.59
N LEU A 112 -9.04 -16.38 45.34
CA LEU A 112 -10.41 -16.66 44.96
C LEU A 112 -10.95 -17.93 45.60
N GLN A 113 -10.11 -18.98 45.67
CA GLN A 113 -10.44 -20.23 46.34
C GLN A 113 -10.66 -20.01 47.85
N ALA A 114 -9.82 -19.23 48.53
CA ALA A 114 -9.97 -18.87 49.93
C ALA A 114 -11.24 -18.06 50.18
N LEU A 115 -11.61 -17.12 49.30
CA LEU A 115 -12.88 -16.37 49.36
C LEU A 115 -14.11 -17.26 49.27
N ALA A 116 -14.01 -18.34 48.49
CA ALA A 116 -15.09 -19.33 48.35
C ALA A 116 -15.17 -20.29 49.56
N MET A 117 -14.09 -20.42 50.34
CA MET A 117 -14.04 -21.33 51.53
C MET A 117 -14.47 -20.66 52.83
N GLU A 118 -14.33 -19.34 52.97
CA GLU A 118 -14.61 -18.62 54.23
C GLU A 118 -16.10 -18.42 54.45
N LYS A 119 -16.69 -19.32 55.18
CA LYS A 119 -18.13 -19.35 55.49
C LYS A 119 -18.64 -18.15 56.34
N SER A 120 -17.76 -17.45 57.04
CA SER A 120 -18.12 -16.29 57.83
C SER A 120 -18.29 -15.01 56.99
N ALA A 121 -17.90 -15.07 55.70
CA ALA A 121 -17.99 -13.98 54.75
C ALA A 121 -19.14 -14.18 53.75
N LYS A 122 -19.84 -13.12 53.36
CA LYS A 122 -20.92 -13.15 52.36
C LYS A 122 -20.40 -13.61 50.97
N THR A 123 -19.09 -13.49 50.71
CA THR A 123 -18.45 -13.88 49.45
C THR A 123 -18.61 -15.36 49.13
N ALA A 124 -18.51 -16.26 50.13
CA ALA A 124 -18.75 -17.66 49.95
C ALA A 124 -20.22 -17.98 49.53
N ASP A 125 -21.21 -17.28 50.12
CA ASP A 125 -22.61 -17.42 49.75
C ASP A 125 -22.92 -16.86 48.36
N ILE A 126 -22.28 -15.74 47.98
CA ILE A 126 -22.44 -15.13 46.62
C ILE A 126 -21.87 -16.08 45.57
N LEU A 127 -20.68 -16.62 45.76
CA LEU A 127 -20.03 -17.57 44.85
C LEU A 127 -20.84 -18.88 44.76
N ALA A 128 -21.32 -19.40 45.88
CA ALA A 128 -22.17 -20.61 45.91
C ALA A 128 -23.49 -20.44 45.17
N LYS A 129 -24.17 -19.29 45.35
CA LYS A 129 -25.40 -18.94 44.61
C LYS A 129 -25.17 -18.82 43.11
N ALA A 130 -24.01 -18.35 42.70
CA ALA A 130 -23.60 -18.27 41.31
C ALA A 130 -23.12 -19.59 40.71
N GLY A 131 -23.15 -20.72 41.50
CA GLY A 131 -22.74 -22.04 41.04
C GLY A 131 -21.27 -22.37 41.24
N VAL A 132 -20.52 -21.53 41.96
CA VAL A 132 -19.08 -21.68 42.16
C VAL A 132 -18.78 -22.28 43.54
N THR A 133 -18.24 -23.51 43.56
CA THR A 133 -17.81 -24.18 44.79
C THR A 133 -16.28 -24.20 44.93
N ALA A 134 -15.75 -24.18 46.16
CA ALA A 134 -14.33 -24.25 46.40
C ALA A 134 -13.68 -25.53 45.82
N GLN A 135 -14.43 -26.65 45.75
CA GLN A 135 -13.98 -27.88 45.17
C GLN A 135 -13.88 -27.81 43.64
N ALA A 136 -14.89 -27.27 42.97
CA ALA A 136 -14.87 -27.05 41.53
C ALA A 136 -13.77 -26.06 41.13
N LEU A 137 -13.59 -24.98 41.91
CA LEU A 137 -12.45 -24.05 41.70
C LEU A 137 -11.12 -24.76 41.81
N ASN A 138 -10.92 -25.61 42.80
CA ASN A 138 -9.64 -26.35 42.97
C ASN A 138 -9.38 -27.26 41.78
N GLN A 139 -10.41 -27.87 41.21
CA GLN A 139 -10.30 -28.76 40.05
C GLN A 139 -9.90 -27.94 38.80
N VAL A 140 -10.60 -26.83 38.55
CA VAL A 140 -10.30 -25.91 37.44
C VAL A 140 -8.89 -25.28 37.59
N ILE A 141 -8.50 -24.89 38.80
CA ILE A 141 -7.17 -24.35 39.08
C ILE A 141 -6.07 -25.40 38.74
N ASN A 142 -6.27 -26.64 39.11
CA ASN A 142 -5.31 -27.70 38.80
C ASN A 142 -5.23 -27.98 37.30
N ASP A 143 -6.38 -27.90 36.60
CA ASP A 143 -6.45 -28.06 35.15
C ASP A 143 -5.76 -26.88 34.41
N VAL A 144 -5.92 -25.64 34.89
CA VAL A 144 -5.24 -24.45 34.35
C VAL A 144 -3.74 -24.48 34.61
N ARG A 145 -3.35 -24.87 35.82
CA ARG A 145 -1.94 -24.92 36.25
C ARG A 145 -1.16 -26.09 35.66
N LYS A 146 -1.84 -27.18 35.31
CA LYS A 146 -1.22 -28.39 34.77
C LYS A 146 0.03 -28.85 35.56
N GLY A 147 -0.05 -28.79 36.90
CA GLY A 147 1.04 -29.22 37.80
C GLY A 147 2.13 -28.15 38.05
N ARG A 148 1.95 -26.91 37.58
CA ARG A 148 2.91 -25.80 37.82
C ARG A 148 2.73 -25.23 39.24
N THR A 149 3.85 -24.82 39.86
CA THR A 149 3.91 -24.10 41.13
C THR A 149 4.16 -22.58 40.86
N ALA A 150 3.69 -21.75 41.77
CA ALA A 150 3.91 -20.31 41.70
C ALA A 150 5.21 -19.92 42.41
N ASP A 151 6.36 -20.07 41.76
CA ASP A 151 7.71 -19.88 42.30
C ASP A 151 8.26 -18.45 42.09
N SER A 152 7.56 -17.61 41.33
CA SER A 152 7.90 -16.17 41.09
C SER A 152 6.72 -15.27 41.41
N ALA A 153 6.99 -14.01 41.71
CA ALA A 153 5.95 -13.00 41.96
C ALA A 153 5.04 -12.74 40.72
N ASN A 154 5.51 -13.11 39.53
CA ASN A 154 4.81 -12.93 38.25
C ASN A 154 4.31 -14.26 37.65
N ALA A 155 4.25 -15.33 38.40
CA ALA A 155 3.88 -16.68 37.92
C ALA A 155 2.52 -16.72 37.20
N GLU A 156 1.58 -15.85 37.56
CA GLU A 156 0.23 -15.76 36.96
C GLU A 156 0.22 -15.25 35.54
N GLN A 157 1.23 -14.49 35.11
CA GLN A 157 1.37 -14.02 33.73
C GLN A 157 1.62 -15.19 32.75
N GLY A 158 2.11 -16.31 33.27
CA GLY A 158 2.36 -17.55 32.51
C GLY A 158 1.11 -18.43 32.28
N TYR A 159 -0.04 -18.10 32.86
CA TYR A 159 -1.26 -18.89 32.68
C TYR A 159 -2.03 -18.44 31.44
N ASP A 160 -2.51 -19.42 30.65
CA ASP A 160 -3.19 -19.18 29.36
C ASP A 160 -2.36 -18.32 28.37
N ALA A 161 -1.02 -18.48 28.37
CA ALA A 161 -0.10 -17.68 27.56
C ALA A 161 -0.41 -17.82 26.05
N LEU A 162 -0.76 -19.03 25.59
CA LEU A 162 -1.16 -19.27 24.20
C LEU A 162 -2.42 -18.48 23.83
N LYS A 163 -3.40 -18.39 24.72
CA LYS A 163 -4.62 -17.62 24.44
C LYS A 163 -4.38 -16.11 24.37
N LYS A 164 -3.36 -15.63 25.11
CA LYS A 164 -3.01 -14.20 25.14
C LYS A 164 -2.09 -13.78 24.00
N TYR A 165 -1.15 -14.65 23.61
CA TYR A 165 -0.05 -14.32 22.73
C TYR A 165 -0.03 -15.12 21.42
N ALA A 166 -1.08 -15.93 21.18
CA ALA A 166 -1.19 -16.66 19.94
C ALA A 166 -2.64 -16.74 19.47
N ARG A 167 -2.83 -16.71 18.14
CA ARG A 167 -4.12 -16.85 17.46
C ARG A 167 -4.29 -18.31 17.01
N ASP A 168 -5.41 -18.94 17.34
CA ASP A 168 -5.73 -20.30 16.91
C ASP A 168 -6.29 -20.31 15.48
N LEU A 169 -5.42 -20.59 14.49
CA LEU A 169 -5.81 -20.67 13.08
C LEU A 169 -6.75 -21.85 12.81
N THR A 170 -6.63 -22.97 13.57
CA THR A 170 -7.54 -24.12 13.42
C THR A 170 -8.93 -23.83 13.97
N ALA A 171 -9.04 -23.04 15.02
CA ALA A 171 -10.34 -22.57 15.52
C ALA A 171 -11.00 -21.59 14.53
N ASP A 172 -10.21 -20.65 13.97
CA ASP A 172 -10.69 -19.74 12.95
C ASP A 172 -11.12 -20.46 11.66
N ALA A 173 -10.37 -21.51 11.25
CA ALA A 173 -10.77 -22.39 10.14
C ALA A 173 -12.11 -23.12 10.41
N ARG A 174 -12.32 -23.63 11.63
CA ARG A 174 -13.60 -24.25 12.03
C ARG A 174 -14.75 -23.25 12.03
N ALA A 175 -14.47 -22.02 12.39
CA ALA A 175 -15.44 -20.93 12.41
C ALA A 175 -15.71 -20.33 11.01
N GLY A 176 -14.99 -20.77 9.95
CA GLY A 176 -15.12 -20.23 8.58
C GLY A 176 -14.61 -18.79 8.42
N LYS A 177 -13.71 -18.34 9.31
CA LYS A 177 -13.16 -16.97 9.29
C LYS A 177 -11.94 -16.81 8.37
N LEU A 178 -11.29 -17.94 7.98
CA LEU A 178 -10.13 -17.90 7.11
C LEU A 178 -10.54 -17.77 5.65
N ASP A 179 -9.66 -17.13 4.87
CA ASP A 179 -9.82 -17.02 3.43
C ASP A 179 -9.48 -18.33 2.72
N PRO A 180 -10.11 -18.64 1.57
CA PRO A 180 -9.72 -19.78 0.77
C PRO A 180 -8.31 -19.57 0.23
N VAL A 181 -7.45 -20.55 0.38
CA VAL A 181 -6.07 -20.52 -0.14
C VAL A 181 -6.04 -21.22 -1.49
N ILE A 182 -5.62 -20.48 -2.51
CA ILE A 182 -5.62 -20.91 -3.91
C ILE A 182 -4.20 -20.82 -4.46
N GLY A 183 -3.79 -21.79 -5.29
CA GLY A 183 -2.52 -21.78 -6.00
C GLY A 183 -1.29 -22.03 -5.12
N ARG A 184 -1.46 -22.60 -3.90
CA ARG A 184 -0.38 -22.92 -2.96
C ARG A 184 -0.38 -24.38 -2.50
N ASP A 185 -0.98 -25.26 -3.30
CA ASP A 185 -1.15 -26.64 -2.95
C ASP A 185 0.17 -27.40 -2.77
N ASP A 186 1.15 -27.11 -3.60
CA ASP A 186 2.45 -27.79 -3.56
C ASP A 186 3.26 -27.38 -2.35
N GLU A 187 3.27 -26.09 -2.00
CA GLU A 187 3.95 -25.60 -0.80
C GLU A 187 3.28 -26.08 0.48
N ILE A 188 1.94 -26.13 0.52
CA ILE A 188 1.19 -26.69 1.66
C ILE A 188 1.49 -28.19 1.78
N ARG A 189 1.45 -28.95 0.68
CA ARG A 189 1.78 -30.38 0.66
C ARG A 189 3.22 -30.62 1.11
N ARG A 190 4.16 -29.80 0.66
CA ARG A 190 5.56 -29.86 1.09
C ARG A 190 5.72 -29.57 2.57
N THR A 191 5.00 -28.58 3.09
CA THR A 191 4.97 -28.23 4.51
C THR A 191 4.45 -29.41 5.36
N ILE A 192 3.35 -30.04 4.94
CA ILE A 192 2.79 -31.24 5.56
C ILE A 192 3.81 -32.39 5.54
N GLN A 193 4.47 -32.61 4.41
CA GLN A 193 5.49 -33.65 4.28
C GLN A 193 6.66 -33.41 5.24
N VAL A 194 7.12 -32.16 5.38
CA VAL A 194 8.20 -31.82 6.31
C VAL A 194 7.77 -32.04 7.75
N LEU A 195 6.59 -31.59 8.17
CA LEU A 195 6.03 -31.75 9.51
C LEU A 195 5.90 -33.25 9.90
N SER A 196 5.68 -34.15 8.94
CA SER A 196 5.54 -35.59 9.16
C SER A 196 6.89 -36.31 9.23
N ARG A 197 8.02 -35.63 9.07
CA ARG A 197 9.38 -36.26 9.14
C ARG A 197 9.78 -36.55 10.58
N ARG A 198 10.66 -37.52 10.75
CA ARG A 198 11.24 -37.84 12.06
C ARG A 198 12.28 -36.84 12.54
N THR A 199 13.02 -36.25 11.60
CA THR A 199 14.08 -35.25 11.86
C THR A 199 13.93 -34.12 10.84
N LYS A 200 14.39 -32.90 11.19
CA LYS A 200 14.19 -31.69 10.38
C LYS A 200 12.71 -31.50 10.02
N ASN A 201 11.87 -31.67 11.04
CA ASN A 201 10.42 -31.66 10.93
C ASN A 201 9.80 -30.25 11.15
N ASN A 202 10.61 -29.20 11.15
CA ASN A 202 10.14 -27.83 11.25
C ASN A 202 10.38 -27.14 9.89
N PRO A 203 9.33 -26.91 9.09
CA PRO A 203 9.47 -26.18 7.84
C PRO A 203 9.71 -24.69 8.09
N VAL A 204 10.50 -24.06 7.24
CA VAL A 204 10.62 -22.60 7.14
C VAL A 204 10.19 -22.18 5.74
N LEU A 205 9.14 -21.39 5.66
CA LEU A 205 8.64 -20.79 4.44
C LEU A 205 9.55 -19.61 4.09
N ILE A 206 10.24 -19.69 2.98
CA ILE A 206 11.22 -18.70 2.54
C ILE A 206 10.73 -18.07 1.24
N GLY A 207 10.53 -16.80 1.24
CA GLY A 207 10.08 -16.05 0.05
C GLY A 207 10.05 -14.56 0.31
N GLU A 208 9.88 -13.80 -0.75
CA GLU A 208 9.80 -12.34 -0.68
C GLU A 208 8.57 -11.86 0.11
N PRO A 209 8.56 -10.63 0.63
CA PRO A 209 7.37 -10.07 1.27
C PRO A 209 6.17 -10.05 0.32
N GLY A 210 4.98 -10.39 0.81
CA GLY A 210 3.75 -10.32 0.01
C GLY A 210 3.48 -11.51 -0.92
N VAL A 211 4.37 -12.54 -0.98
CA VAL A 211 4.11 -13.73 -1.83
C VAL A 211 3.10 -14.72 -1.24
N GLY A 212 2.59 -14.49 -0.04
CA GLY A 212 1.54 -15.32 0.58
C GLY A 212 2.06 -16.41 1.53
N LYS A 213 3.20 -16.20 2.22
CA LYS A 213 3.72 -17.15 3.22
C LYS A 213 2.72 -17.45 4.34
N THR A 214 2.05 -16.45 4.86
CA THR A 214 1.03 -16.59 5.92
C THR A 214 -0.19 -17.37 5.42
N ALA A 215 -0.59 -17.18 4.16
CA ALA A 215 -1.68 -17.93 3.54
C ALA A 215 -1.41 -19.45 3.50
N ILE A 216 -0.15 -19.88 3.36
CA ILE A 216 0.22 -21.32 3.42
C ILE A 216 -0.07 -21.88 4.81
N ALA A 217 0.19 -21.13 5.88
CA ALA A 217 -0.16 -21.56 7.24
C ALA A 217 -1.69 -21.63 7.43
N GLU A 218 -2.43 -20.68 6.90
CA GLU A 218 -3.89 -20.70 6.92
C GLU A 218 -4.45 -21.88 6.11
N GLY A 219 -3.88 -22.16 4.93
CA GLY A 219 -4.20 -23.35 4.13
C GLY A 219 -3.89 -24.67 4.83
N LEU A 220 -2.79 -24.73 5.57
CA LEU A 220 -2.48 -25.88 6.42
C LEU A 220 -3.55 -26.07 7.52
N ALA A 221 -3.98 -24.99 8.17
CA ALA A 221 -5.06 -25.04 9.17
C ALA A 221 -6.37 -25.56 8.57
N LEU A 222 -6.75 -25.07 7.38
CA LEU A 222 -7.93 -25.56 6.65
C LEU A 222 -7.84 -27.05 6.34
N ARG A 223 -6.70 -27.55 5.86
CA ARG A 223 -6.51 -28.98 5.59
C ARG A 223 -6.53 -29.85 6.84
N ILE A 224 -5.98 -29.36 7.96
CA ILE A 224 -6.07 -30.04 9.27
C ILE A 224 -7.54 -30.21 9.68
N VAL A 225 -8.32 -29.13 9.60
CA VAL A 225 -9.74 -29.13 10.00
C VAL A 225 -10.59 -30.00 9.06
N ASN A 226 -10.29 -30.04 7.77
CA ASN A 226 -10.99 -30.88 6.80
C ASN A 226 -10.56 -32.35 6.83
N GLY A 227 -9.50 -32.69 7.61
CA GLY A 227 -8.96 -34.03 7.69
C GLY A 227 -8.11 -34.47 6.48
N ASP A 228 -7.75 -33.51 5.61
CA ASP A 228 -6.92 -33.72 4.40
C ASP A 228 -5.41 -33.66 4.77
N VAL A 229 -5.04 -34.40 5.82
CA VAL A 229 -3.67 -34.49 6.32
C VAL A 229 -3.40 -35.91 6.81
N PRO A 230 -2.12 -36.34 6.91
CA PRO A 230 -1.76 -37.64 7.52
C PRO A 230 -2.28 -37.79 8.95
N GLU A 231 -2.51 -39.02 9.38
CA GLU A 231 -2.98 -39.36 10.75
C GLU A 231 -2.21 -38.64 11.86
N SER A 232 -0.90 -38.44 11.66
CA SER A 232 -0.01 -37.81 12.64
C SER A 232 -0.29 -36.31 12.84
N LEU A 233 -1.02 -35.67 11.91
CA LEU A 233 -1.37 -34.26 11.93
C LEU A 233 -2.86 -34.00 12.14
N LYS A 234 -3.70 -35.05 12.09
CA LYS A 234 -5.12 -34.93 12.46
C LYS A 234 -5.22 -34.50 13.92
N ASP A 235 -6.17 -33.72 14.26
CA ASP A 235 -6.45 -33.18 15.60
C ASP A 235 -5.39 -32.23 16.20
N LYS A 236 -4.33 -31.90 15.46
CA LYS A 236 -3.39 -30.89 15.93
C LYS A 236 -3.97 -29.48 15.78
N GLN A 237 -3.54 -28.60 16.69
CA GLN A 237 -3.88 -27.19 16.68
C GLN A 237 -2.72 -26.38 16.07
N LEU A 238 -3.02 -25.52 15.13
CA LEU A 238 -2.06 -24.58 14.56
C LEU A 238 -2.28 -23.20 15.19
N MET A 239 -1.28 -22.77 15.98
CA MET A 239 -1.30 -21.51 16.71
C MET A 239 -0.33 -20.52 16.08
N ALA A 240 -0.80 -19.38 15.61
CA ALA A 240 0.06 -18.30 15.10
C ALA A 240 0.51 -17.40 16.25
N LEU A 241 1.81 -17.28 16.44
CA LEU A 241 2.41 -16.44 17.47
C LEU A 241 2.26 -14.96 17.12
N ASP A 242 1.67 -14.19 18.03
CA ASP A 242 1.55 -12.73 17.88
C ASP A 242 2.76 -12.04 18.52
N MET A 243 3.72 -11.64 17.69
CA MET A 243 4.92 -10.94 18.12
C MET A 243 4.60 -9.55 18.68
N GLY A 244 3.58 -8.87 18.14
CA GLY A 244 3.15 -7.58 18.62
C GLY A 244 2.61 -7.66 20.05
N ALA A 245 1.76 -8.64 20.33
CA ALA A 245 1.24 -8.87 21.69
C ALA A 245 2.32 -9.26 22.71
N LEU A 246 3.33 -10.02 22.27
CA LEU A 246 4.47 -10.39 23.14
C LEU A 246 5.32 -9.18 23.54
N ILE A 247 5.52 -8.24 22.65
CA ILE A 247 6.35 -7.04 22.85
C ILE A 247 5.55 -5.91 23.50
N ALA A 248 4.27 -5.78 23.21
CA ALA A 248 3.42 -4.69 23.70
C ALA A 248 3.43 -4.61 25.23
N GLY A 249 3.76 -3.44 25.80
CA GLY A 249 3.79 -3.19 27.24
C GLY A 249 4.97 -3.84 27.99
N ALA A 250 5.87 -4.57 27.32
CA ALA A 250 7.10 -5.05 27.95
C ALA A 250 8.09 -3.87 28.11
N LYS A 251 8.28 -3.40 29.35
CA LYS A 251 9.22 -2.33 29.65
C LYS A 251 10.68 -2.78 29.71
N TYR A 252 10.89 -4.05 29.98
CA TYR A 252 12.21 -4.65 30.15
C TYR A 252 12.32 -5.95 29.33
N ARG A 253 13.52 -6.24 28.85
CA ARG A 253 13.87 -7.46 28.10
C ARG A 253 13.41 -8.75 28.78
N GLY A 254 13.53 -8.84 30.11
CA GLY A 254 13.14 -10.00 30.90
C GLY A 254 11.65 -10.35 30.80
N GLU A 255 10.77 -9.35 30.65
CA GLU A 255 9.32 -9.57 30.54
C GLU A 255 8.94 -10.28 29.24
N PHE A 256 9.54 -9.88 28.12
CA PHE A 256 9.37 -10.58 26.85
C PHE A 256 9.86 -12.01 26.89
N GLU A 257 11.08 -12.23 27.46
CA GLU A 257 11.64 -13.57 27.61
C GLU A 257 10.76 -14.47 28.48
N GLU A 258 10.19 -13.95 29.57
CA GLU A 258 9.24 -14.66 30.43
C GLU A 258 7.93 -15.02 29.71
N ARG A 259 7.35 -14.09 28.92
CA ARG A 259 6.14 -14.34 28.13
C ARG A 259 6.37 -15.40 27.05
N LEU A 260 7.47 -15.31 26.31
CA LEU A 260 7.84 -16.30 25.29
C LEU A 260 8.09 -17.66 25.93
N LYS A 261 8.80 -17.71 27.07
CA LYS A 261 9.04 -18.94 27.84
C LYS A 261 7.73 -19.58 28.33
N ALA A 262 6.76 -18.75 28.73
CA ALA A 262 5.45 -19.23 29.14
C ALA A 262 4.70 -19.88 27.96
N VAL A 263 4.71 -19.24 26.76
CA VAL A 263 4.14 -19.81 25.53
C VAL A 263 4.82 -21.13 25.17
N LEU A 264 6.15 -21.16 25.13
CA LEU A 264 6.90 -22.37 24.80
C LEU A 264 6.64 -23.51 25.79
N ASN A 265 6.55 -23.24 27.09
CA ASN A 265 6.21 -24.23 28.10
C ASN A 265 4.80 -24.78 27.89
N GLU A 266 3.86 -23.97 27.46
CA GLU A 266 2.49 -24.41 27.19
C GLU A 266 2.40 -25.27 25.92
N VAL A 267 3.15 -24.94 24.87
CA VAL A 267 3.28 -25.74 23.65
C VAL A 267 3.94 -27.10 23.93
N THR A 268 5.05 -27.11 24.65
CA THR A 268 5.76 -28.34 24.99
C THR A 268 4.94 -29.27 25.91
N SER A 269 4.17 -28.68 26.85
CA SER A 269 3.27 -29.42 27.73
C SER A 269 2.09 -30.08 27.01
N ALA A 270 1.77 -29.60 25.79
CA ALA A 270 0.72 -30.20 24.96
C ALA A 270 1.18 -31.49 24.23
N ASN A 271 2.38 -32.00 24.51
CA ASN A 271 2.91 -33.27 23.98
C ASN A 271 2.81 -33.39 22.44
N GLY A 272 3.14 -32.30 21.73
CA GLY A 272 3.17 -32.26 20.28
C GLY A 272 1.81 -32.10 19.60
N ASN A 273 0.72 -31.84 20.34
CA ASN A 273 -0.61 -31.54 19.75
C ASN A 273 -0.72 -30.11 19.20
N ILE A 274 0.24 -29.23 19.50
CA ILE A 274 0.28 -27.88 19.04
C ILE A 274 1.42 -27.70 18.07
N ILE A 275 1.13 -27.07 16.93
CA ILE A 275 2.11 -26.58 15.95
C ILE A 275 2.12 -25.06 16.06
N LEU A 276 3.29 -24.49 16.29
CA LEU A 276 3.44 -23.04 16.42
C LEU A 276 3.84 -22.42 15.07
N PHE A 277 3.03 -21.52 14.53
CA PHE A 277 3.42 -20.72 13.38
C PHE A 277 4.10 -19.44 13.87
N ILE A 278 5.27 -19.14 13.33
CA ILE A 278 6.08 -17.97 13.68
C ILE A 278 6.32 -17.18 12.40
N ASP A 279 5.57 -16.12 12.23
CA ASP A 279 5.83 -15.18 11.14
C ASP A 279 7.02 -14.28 11.48
N GLU A 280 7.72 -13.81 10.46
CA GLU A 280 8.96 -13.03 10.63
C GLU A 280 9.93 -13.67 11.65
N MET A 281 10.15 -14.99 11.52
CA MET A 281 10.95 -15.77 12.48
C MET A 281 12.33 -15.15 12.78
N HIS A 282 12.89 -14.38 11.86
CA HIS A 282 14.17 -13.68 12.02
C HIS A 282 14.15 -12.68 13.19
N THR A 283 13.00 -12.12 13.54
CA THR A 283 12.85 -11.20 14.69
C THR A 283 13.14 -11.89 16.02
N LEU A 284 12.84 -13.19 16.13
CA LEU A 284 13.16 -14.00 17.30
C LEU A 284 14.60 -14.51 17.31
N VAL A 285 15.20 -14.75 16.13
CA VAL A 285 16.49 -15.43 15.99
C VAL A 285 17.66 -14.47 15.79
N GLY A 286 17.41 -13.29 15.24
CA GLY A 286 18.45 -12.36 14.75
C GLY A 286 18.71 -11.14 15.61
N ALA A 287 17.88 -10.87 16.54
CA ALA A 287 17.90 -9.62 17.33
C ALA A 287 19.07 -9.43 18.30
N GLY A 288 20.03 -10.37 18.39
CA GLY A 288 21.08 -10.38 19.42
C GLY A 288 22.40 -9.68 19.12
N LYS A 289 22.58 -9.06 17.92
CA LYS A 289 23.88 -8.48 17.53
C LYS A 289 23.97 -6.95 17.48
N ALA A 290 22.87 -6.26 17.59
CA ALA A 290 22.87 -4.81 17.79
C ALA A 290 22.61 -4.49 19.26
N ASP A 291 23.25 -3.49 19.82
CA ASP A 291 23.11 -3.07 21.23
C ASP A 291 21.64 -2.96 21.62
N GLY A 292 21.17 -3.91 22.47
CA GLY A 292 19.82 -3.91 23.03
C GLY A 292 18.80 -4.84 22.36
N ALA A 293 19.16 -5.61 21.34
CA ALA A 293 18.22 -6.49 20.63
C ALA A 293 18.04 -7.86 21.31
N MET A 294 16.84 -8.46 21.17
CA MET A 294 16.38 -9.65 21.90
C MET A 294 16.90 -10.93 21.23
N ASP A 295 17.68 -11.75 21.91
CA ASP A 295 18.09 -13.09 21.43
C ASP A 295 17.21 -14.18 22.04
N ALA A 296 16.02 -14.38 21.46
CA ALA A 296 15.10 -15.44 21.86
C ALA A 296 15.51 -16.84 21.33
N SER A 297 16.53 -16.91 20.47
CA SER A 297 16.99 -18.18 19.88
C SER A 297 17.43 -19.19 20.96
N ASN A 298 18.01 -18.71 22.05
CA ASN A 298 18.46 -19.55 23.16
C ASN A 298 17.29 -20.22 23.94
N LEU A 299 16.09 -19.66 23.85
CA LEU A 299 14.88 -20.26 24.43
C LEU A 299 14.28 -21.34 23.52
N LEU A 300 14.36 -21.14 22.19
CA LEU A 300 13.83 -22.07 21.18
C LEU A 300 14.73 -23.32 21.00
N LYS A 301 16.05 -23.12 21.01
CA LYS A 301 17.04 -24.19 20.72
C LYS A 301 16.86 -25.43 21.55
N PRO A 302 16.66 -25.39 22.89
CA PRO A 302 16.49 -26.60 23.70
C PRO A 302 15.22 -27.39 23.35
N ALA A 303 14.08 -26.72 23.15
CA ALA A 303 12.81 -27.35 22.81
C ALA A 303 12.84 -27.99 21.41
N LEU A 304 13.46 -27.30 20.43
CA LEU A 304 13.71 -27.82 19.07
C LEU A 304 14.68 -29.01 19.10
N ALA A 305 15.72 -28.96 19.95
CA ALA A 305 16.73 -30.02 20.06
C ALA A 305 16.12 -31.30 20.59
N ARG A 306 15.23 -31.23 21.58
CA ARG A 306 14.53 -32.38 22.17
C ARG A 306 13.36 -32.87 21.31
N GLY A 307 12.96 -32.14 20.25
CA GLY A 307 11.79 -32.46 19.41
C GLY A 307 10.45 -32.22 20.11
N GLU A 308 10.44 -31.44 21.17
CA GLU A 308 9.25 -31.08 21.96
C GLU A 308 8.45 -29.92 21.31
N LEU A 309 9.10 -29.12 20.46
CA LEU A 309 8.49 -28.01 19.72
C LEU A 309 8.36 -28.39 18.26
N HIS A 310 7.13 -28.32 17.75
CA HIS A 310 6.83 -28.36 16.34
C HIS A 310 6.47 -26.93 15.90
N CYS A 311 7.20 -26.39 14.91
CA CYS A 311 6.92 -25.05 14.42
C CYS A 311 7.04 -24.96 12.91
N VAL A 312 6.31 -24.00 12.35
CA VAL A 312 6.41 -23.51 10.96
C VAL A 312 6.90 -22.08 11.04
N GLY A 313 8.09 -21.81 10.51
CA GLY A 313 8.63 -20.45 10.42
C GLY A 313 8.30 -19.81 9.08
N ALA A 314 8.22 -18.50 9.03
CA ALA A 314 8.20 -17.73 7.79
C ALA A 314 9.24 -16.59 7.84
N THR A 315 9.97 -16.38 6.75
CA THR A 315 11.01 -15.33 6.67
C THR A 315 11.37 -15.05 5.21
N THR A 316 12.19 -14.04 4.96
CA THR A 316 12.78 -13.78 3.64
C THR A 316 14.07 -14.59 3.43
N LEU A 317 14.53 -14.68 2.17
CA LEU A 317 15.75 -15.43 1.86
C LEU A 317 16.99 -14.81 2.50
N ASP A 318 17.10 -13.49 2.48
CA ASP A 318 18.23 -12.76 3.04
C ASP A 318 18.32 -12.90 4.55
N GLU A 319 17.19 -12.83 5.24
CA GLU A 319 17.09 -13.00 6.69
C GLU A 319 17.33 -14.45 7.11
N TYR A 320 16.84 -15.41 6.33
CA TYR A 320 17.15 -16.83 6.54
C TYR A 320 18.65 -17.08 6.49
N ARG A 321 19.34 -16.56 5.46
CA ARG A 321 20.81 -16.67 5.32
C ARG A 321 21.56 -15.98 6.45
N LYS A 322 21.10 -14.80 6.87
CA LYS A 322 21.77 -14.02 7.94
C LYS A 322 21.62 -14.64 9.32
N HIS A 323 20.46 -15.18 9.65
CA HIS A 323 20.07 -15.52 11.01
C HIS A 323 19.90 -17.02 11.28
N VAL A 324 19.36 -17.79 10.33
CA VAL A 324 19.05 -19.21 10.53
C VAL A 324 20.15 -20.12 9.98
N GLU A 325 20.61 -19.86 8.76
CA GLU A 325 21.60 -20.73 8.07
C GLU A 325 22.96 -20.68 8.75
N LYS A 326 23.36 -19.51 9.28
CA LYS A 326 24.62 -19.33 10.00
C LYS A 326 24.64 -20.01 11.38
N ASP A 327 23.49 -20.31 11.95
CA ASP A 327 23.38 -21.00 13.22
C ASP A 327 23.23 -22.53 12.99
N ALA A 328 24.33 -23.26 13.21
CA ALA A 328 24.37 -24.71 12.96
C ALA A 328 23.33 -25.50 13.75
N ALA A 329 22.89 -25.02 14.92
CA ALA A 329 21.87 -25.70 15.74
C ALA A 329 20.48 -25.54 15.11
N LEU A 330 20.16 -24.39 14.57
CA LEU A 330 18.89 -24.12 13.89
C LEU A 330 18.85 -24.74 12.49
N ALA A 331 19.92 -24.59 11.69
CA ALA A 331 20.02 -25.16 10.35
C ALA A 331 19.81 -26.68 10.29
N ARG A 332 20.18 -27.40 11.37
CA ARG A 332 19.96 -28.85 11.48
C ARG A 332 18.53 -29.22 11.84
N ARG A 333 17.69 -28.28 12.28
CA ARG A 333 16.33 -28.53 12.77
C ARG A 333 15.25 -28.01 11.82
N PHE A 334 15.59 -27.00 11.06
CA PHE A 334 14.69 -26.42 10.08
C PHE A 334 14.93 -26.97 8.67
N GLN A 335 13.85 -27.08 7.91
CA GLN A 335 13.86 -27.46 6.50
C GLN A 335 13.29 -26.31 5.66
N PRO A 336 14.05 -25.73 4.73
CA PRO A 336 13.53 -24.68 3.87
C PRO A 336 12.45 -25.22 2.92
N VAL A 337 11.41 -24.41 2.75
CA VAL A 337 10.33 -24.55 1.76
C VAL A 337 10.26 -23.20 1.05
N PHE A 338 10.67 -23.18 -0.21
CA PHE A 338 10.66 -21.95 -1.01
C PHE A 338 9.25 -21.64 -1.46
N VAL A 339 8.92 -20.34 -1.40
CA VAL A 339 7.62 -19.76 -1.78
C VAL A 339 7.92 -18.69 -2.81
N ASP A 340 7.78 -19.06 -4.07
CA ASP A 340 8.03 -18.17 -5.19
C ASP A 340 6.86 -17.22 -5.43
N GLU A 341 7.13 -16.11 -6.12
CA GLU A 341 6.09 -15.19 -6.61
C GLU A 341 5.16 -15.95 -7.56
N PRO A 342 3.83 -15.92 -7.37
CA PRO A 342 2.89 -16.59 -8.26
C PRO A 342 2.88 -15.93 -9.65
N THR A 343 2.51 -16.70 -10.67
CA THR A 343 2.31 -16.17 -12.01
C THR A 343 1.11 -15.21 -12.05
N VAL A 344 0.99 -14.44 -13.13
CA VAL A 344 -0.19 -13.57 -13.34
C VAL A 344 -1.48 -14.42 -13.40
N GLU A 345 -1.44 -15.60 -14.02
CA GLU A 345 -2.58 -16.52 -14.11
C GLU A 345 -3.00 -17.07 -12.76
N ASP A 346 -2.03 -17.48 -11.93
CA ASP A 346 -2.29 -17.92 -10.55
C ASP A 346 -2.85 -16.78 -9.71
N THR A 347 -2.30 -15.57 -9.88
CA THR A 347 -2.78 -14.37 -9.18
C THR A 347 -4.23 -14.04 -9.55
N VAL A 348 -4.62 -14.15 -10.83
CA VAL A 348 -6.02 -13.97 -11.24
C VAL A 348 -6.92 -15.00 -10.55
N SER A 349 -6.45 -16.25 -10.45
CA SER A 349 -7.21 -17.31 -9.76
C SER A 349 -7.36 -17.02 -8.26
N ILE A 350 -6.31 -16.51 -7.62
CA ILE A 350 -6.34 -16.06 -6.21
C ILE A 350 -7.35 -14.91 -6.04
N LEU A 351 -7.27 -13.89 -6.89
CA LEU A 351 -8.19 -12.74 -6.85
C LEU A 351 -9.65 -13.15 -7.05
N ARG A 352 -9.92 -14.12 -7.95
CA ARG A 352 -11.27 -14.66 -8.14
C ARG A 352 -11.79 -15.33 -6.87
N GLY A 353 -10.93 -16.04 -6.14
CA GLY A 353 -11.32 -16.66 -4.87
C GLY A 353 -11.56 -15.67 -3.73
N LEU A 354 -10.90 -14.53 -3.75
CA LEU A 354 -11.06 -13.47 -2.76
C LEU A 354 -12.18 -12.48 -3.12
N LYS A 355 -12.63 -12.46 -4.38
CA LYS A 355 -13.59 -11.50 -4.94
C LYS A 355 -14.82 -11.30 -4.06
N GLU A 356 -15.50 -12.39 -3.68
CA GLU A 356 -16.75 -12.31 -2.92
C GLU A 356 -16.56 -11.61 -1.57
N LYS A 357 -15.44 -11.85 -0.88
CA LYS A 357 -15.13 -11.21 0.41
C LYS A 357 -14.87 -9.72 0.28
N TYR A 358 -14.13 -9.30 -0.76
CA TYR A 358 -13.91 -7.88 -1.04
C TYR A 358 -15.19 -7.16 -1.47
N GLU A 359 -16.02 -7.81 -2.30
CA GLU A 359 -17.35 -7.29 -2.66
C GLU A 359 -18.26 -7.08 -1.44
N GLN A 360 -18.21 -8.00 -0.48
CA GLN A 360 -18.96 -7.88 0.78
C GLN A 360 -18.44 -6.75 1.67
N HIS A 361 -17.10 -6.67 1.80
CA HIS A 361 -16.48 -5.68 2.67
C HIS A 361 -16.77 -4.26 2.17
N HIS A 362 -16.52 -4.02 0.89
CA HIS A 362 -16.70 -2.70 0.27
C HIS A 362 -18.13 -2.42 -0.20
N LYS A 363 -18.98 -3.45 -0.27
CA LYS A 363 -20.37 -3.33 -0.78
C LYS A 363 -20.42 -2.81 -2.22
N VAL A 364 -19.46 -3.18 -3.05
CA VAL A 364 -19.38 -2.90 -4.48
C VAL A 364 -19.15 -4.20 -5.24
N ARG A 365 -19.47 -4.22 -6.53
CA ARG A 365 -19.20 -5.36 -7.43
C ARG A 365 -17.81 -5.19 -8.04
N ILE A 366 -17.15 -6.30 -8.34
CA ILE A 366 -15.84 -6.31 -8.99
C ILE A 366 -15.98 -7.13 -10.29
N SER A 367 -15.66 -6.50 -11.43
CA SER A 367 -15.69 -7.22 -12.71
C SER A 367 -14.50 -8.20 -12.81
N ASP A 368 -14.67 -9.31 -13.52
CA ASP A 368 -13.57 -10.25 -13.78
C ASP A 368 -12.44 -9.58 -14.57
N SER A 369 -12.78 -8.70 -15.50
CA SER A 369 -11.81 -7.89 -16.25
C SER A 369 -10.98 -6.98 -15.36
N ALA A 370 -11.53 -6.46 -14.25
CA ALA A 370 -10.77 -5.68 -13.27
C ALA A 370 -9.74 -6.55 -12.53
N LEU A 371 -10.09 -7.79 -12.18
CA LEU A 371 -9.15 -8.74 -11.54
C LEU A 371 -7.99 -9.08 -12.47
N VAL A 372 -8.29 -9.37 -13.74
CA VAL A 372 -7.25 -9.61 -14.76
C VAL A 372 -6.37 -8.37 -14.93
N SER A 373 -6.98 -7.18 -15.00
CA SER A 373 -6.23 -5.93 -15.09
C SER A 373 -5.36 -5.68 -13.85
N ALA A 374 -5.87 -5.96 -12.64
CA ALA A 374 -5.11 -5.79 -11.41
C ALA A 374 -3.85 -6.67 -11.40
N ALA A 375 -3.97 -7.95 -11.75
CA ALA A 375 -2.83 -8.87 -11.84
C ALA A 375 -1.83 -8.43 -12.92
N THR A 376 -2.31 -8.07 -14.11
CA THR A 376 -1.46 -7.72 -15.25
C THR A 376 -0.77 -6.37 -15.05
N LEU A 377 -1.53 -5.34 -14.63
CA LEU A 377 -0.99 -3.99 -14.45
C LEU A 377 -0.04 -3.92 -13.25
N SER A 378 -0.36 -4.61 -12.13
CA SER A 378 0.54 -4.64 -10.98
C SER A 378 1.86 -5.34 -11.33
N ASN A 379 1.80 -6.46 -12.04
CA ASN A 379 3.00 -7.17 -12.47
C ASN A 379 3.89 -6.31 -13.38
N ARG A 380 3.26 -5.53 -14.25
CA ARG A 380 3.97 -4.73 -15.26
C ARG A 380 4.50 -3.40 -14.71
N TYR A 381 3.75 -2.72 -13.83
CA TYR A 381 4.00 -1.33 -13.46
C TYR A 381 4.46 -1.14 -12.01
N ILE A 382 4.26 -2.14 -11.13
CA ILE A 382 4.68 -2.08 -9.74
C ILE A 382 5.84 -3.07 -9.54
N ALA A 383 7.08 -2.56 -9.60
CA ALA A 383 8.28 -3.39 -9.56
C ALA A 383 8.87 -3.58 -8.15
N ASP A 384 8.46 -2.77 -7.18
CA ASP A 384 8.98 -2.74 -5.81
C ASP A 384 8.22 -3.67 -4.84
N ARG A 385 7.17 -4.34 -5.32
CA ARG A 385 6.32 -5.28 -4.56
C ARG A 385 6.07 -6.55 -5.38
N PHE A 386 5.66 -7.62 -4.70
CA PHE A 386 5.46 -8.93 -5.29
C PHE A 386 3.97 -9.31 -5.40
N LEU A 387 3.65 -10.16 -6.38
CA LEU A 387 2.34 -10.81 -6.48
C LEU A 387 2.19 -11.87 -5.36
N PRO A 388 0.98 -12.13 -4.86
CA PRO A 388 -0.31 -11.54 -5.25
C PRO A 388 -0.63 -10.24 -4.50
N ASP A 389 0.13 -9.86 -3.49
CA ASP A 389 -0.16 -8.78 -2.54
C ASP A 389 -0.42 -7.44 -3.25
N LYS A 390 0.48 -7.04 -4.17
CA LYS A 390 0.30 -5.80 -4.95
C LYS A 390 -0.98 -5.78 -5.80
N ALA A 391 -1.43 -6.94 -6.29
CA ALA A 391 -2.67 -7.03 -7.07
C ALA A 391 -3.92 -7.02 -6.17
N ILE A 392 -3.83 -7.64 -5.00
CA ILE A 392 -4.88 -7.61 -3.97
C ILE A 392 -5.10 -6.18 -3.50
N ASP A 393 -4.04 -5.47 -3.16
CA ASP A 393 -4.10 -4.08 -2.71
C ASP A 393 -4.70 -3.14 -3.77
N LEU A 394 -4.40 -3.37 -5.06
CA LEU A 394 -5.01 -2.60 -6.15
C LEU A 394 -6.53 -2.79 -6.20
N VAL A 395 -6.99 -4.03 -6.04
CA VAL A 395 -8.42 -4.33 -6.02
C VAL A 395 -9.08 -3.72 -4.79
N ASP A 396 -8.43 -3.83 -3.64
CA ASP A 396 -8.91 -3.27 -2.37
C ASP A 396 -9.04 -1.75 -2.44
N GLU A 397 -8.00 -1.05 -2.92
CA GLU A 397 -8.05 0.41 -3.04
C GLU A 397 -9.04 0.86 -4.12
N ALA A 398 -9.14 0.17 -5.25
CA ALA A 398 -10.11 0.49 -6.29
C ALA A 398 -11.55 0.32 -5.78
N ALA A 399 -11.83 -0.75 -5.05
CA ALA A 399 -13.12 -1.00 -4.43
C ALA A 399 -13.44 0.02 -3.32
N SER A 400 -12.48 0.33 -2.46
CA SER A 400 -12.59 1.35 -1.41
C SER A 400 -12.90 2.73 -2.00
N ARG A 401 -12.19 3.11 -3.07
CA ARG A 401 -12.41 4.39 -3.75
C ARG A 401 -13.79 4.46 -4.40
N LEU A 402 -14.20 3.41 -5.10
CA LEU A 402 -15.53 3.33 -5.69
C LEU A 402 -16.61 3.44 -4.59
N ARG A 403 -16.42 2.74 -3.47
CA ARG A 403 -17.31 2.83 -2.30
C ARG A 403 -17.39 4.25 -1.76
N MET A 404 -16.26 4.94 -1.64
CA MET A 404 -16.23 6.34 -1.21
C MET A 404 -17.00 7.25 -2.18
N GLN A 405 -16.91 7.00 -3.50
CA GLN A 405 -17.68 7.74 -4.51
C GLN A 405 -19.18 7.45 -4.40
N VAL A 406 -19.56 6.21 -4.14
CA VAL A 406 -20.98 5.81 -3.89
C VAL A 406 -21.55 6.46 -2.62
N ASP A 407 -20.73 6.55 -1.55
CA ASP A 407 -21.15 7.15 -0.28
C ASP A 407 -21.09 8.67 -0.28
N SER A 408 -20.25 9.27 -1.14
CA SER A 408 -20.12 10.72 -1.32
C SER A 408 -21.17 11.25 -2.27
N LYS A 409 -21.43 12.54 -2.19
CA LYS A 409 -22.28 13.21 -3.18
C LYS A 409 -21.60 13.15 -4.56
N PRO A 410 -22.34 12.85 -5.65
CA PRO A 410 -21.82 12.91 -7.01
C PRO A 410 -21.26 14.30 -7.33
N GLU A 411 -20.20 14.35 -8.13
CA GLU A 411 -19.50 15.60 -8.47
C GLU A 411 -20.45 16.67 -9.04
N ALA A 412 -21.36 16.26 -9.93
CA ALA A 412 -22.39 17.14 -10.49
C ALA A 412 -23.30 17.77 -9.40
N LEU A 413 -23.65 17.01 -8.35
CA LEU A 413 -24.47 17.50 -7.24
C LEU A 413 -23.66 18.41 -6.32
N ASP A 414 -22.40 18.10 -6.05
CA ASP A 414 -21.51 18.92 -5.23
C ASP A 414 -21.21 20.28 -5.92
N GLU A 415 -21.04 20.29 -7.24
CA GLU A 415 -20.85 21.50 -8.02
C GLU A 415 -22.08 22.43 -7.96
N ILE A 416 -23.28 21.85 -8.11
CA ILE A 416 -24.54 22.61 -7.97
C ILE A 416 -24.68 23.16 -6.54
N ASP A 417 -24.41 22.35 -5.51
CA ASP A 417 -24.50 22.78 -4.11
C ASP A 417 -23.51 23.91 -3.79
N ARG A 418 -22.29 23.85 -4.31
CA ARG A 418 -21.31 24.94 -4.19
C ARG A 418 -21.80 26.22 -4.89
N ARG A 419 -22.39 26.08 -6.06
CA ARG A 419 -22.96 27.22 -6.80
C ARG A 419 -24.11 27.83 -6.05
N ILE A 420 -25.03 27.04 -5.52
CA ILE A 420 -26.12 27.49 -4.65
C ILE A 420 -25.57 28.26 -3.43
N MET A 421 -24.52 27.76 -2.80
CA MET A 421 -23.90 28.43 -1.66
C MET A 421 -23.31 29.78 -2.06
N GLN A 422 -22.61 29.88 -3.19
CA GLN A 422 -22.09 31.15 -3.72
C GLN A 422 -23.21 32.17 -3.98
N LEU A 423 -24.28 31.71 -4.65
CA LEU A 423 -25.41 32.59 -4.94
C LEU A 423 -26.18 33.03 -3.69
N LYS A 424 -26.25 32.14 -2.65
CA LYS A 424 -26.82 32.54 -1.36
C LYS A 424 -26.00 33.62 -0.66
N ILE A 425 -24.70 33.56 -0.72
CA ILE A 425 -23.80 34.58 -0.18
C ILE A 425 -23.99 35.89 -0.94
N GLU A 426 -24.02 35.84 -2.28
CA GLU A 426 -24.24 37.02 -3.14
C GLU A 426 -25.62 37.62 -2.88
N ARG A 427 -26.66 36.81 -2.73
CA ARG A 427 -28.03 37.25 -2.37
C ARG A 427 -28.06 38.08 -1.09
N GLU A 428 -27.39 37.58 -0.03
CA GLU A 428 -27.37 38.30 1.26
C GLU A 428 -26.58 39.62 1.16
N ALA A 429 -25.52 39.67 0.31
CA ALA A 429 -24.81 40.94 0.04
C ALA A 429 -25.70 41.94 -0.71
N LEU A 430 -26.41 41.50 -1.78
CA LEU A 430 -27.28 42.36 -2.58
C LEU A 430 -28.50 42.88 -1.85
N LYS A 431 -29.01 42.15 -0.85
CA LYS A 431 -30.11 42.60 0.01
C LYS A 431 -29.79 43.86 0.84
N VAL A 432 -28.53 44.12 1.10
CA VAL A 432 -28.07 45.28 1.87
C VAL A 432 -27.97 46.52 0.98
N GLU A 433 -27.81 46.33 -0.33
CA GLU A 433 -27.70 47.43 -1.32
C GLU A 433 -29.10 47.93 -1.73
N LYS A 434 -29.22 49.25 -2.01
CA LYS A 434 -30.54 49.95 -2.26
C LYS A 434 -30.73 50.49 -3.66
N ASP A 435 -29.69 50.38 -4.49
CA ASP A 435 -29.74 50.88 -5.89
C ASP A 435 -30.58 49.96 -6.79
N ASP A 436 -31.15 50.51 -7.85
CA ASP A 436 -32.08 49.81 -8.73
C ASP A 436 -31.38 48.70 -9.54
N ALA A 437 -30.12 48.89 -9.90
CA ALA A 437 -29.32 47.88 -10.58
C ALA A 437 -29.10 46.60 -9.70
N SER A 438 -28.88 46.79 -8.40
CA SER A 438 -28.74 45.66 -7.42
C SER A 438 -30.07 44.94 -7.20
N LYS A 439 -31.22 45.64 -7.29
CA LYS A 439 -32.55 45.01 -7.22
C LYS A 439 -32.83 44.12 -8.44
N ASP A 440 -32.52 44.61 -9.66
CA ASP A 440 -32.67 43.82 -10.89
C ASP A 440 -31.75 42.57 -10.88
N ARG A 441 -30.53 42.72 -10.37
CA ARG A 441 -29.60 41.61 -10.20
C ARG A 441 -30.08 40.61 -9.16
N LEU A 442 -30.63 41.09 -8.04
CA LEU A 442 -31.24 40.25 -6.99
C LEU A 442 -32.38 39.40 -7.55
N ALA A 443 -33.29 39.97 -8.32
CA ALA A 443 -34.41 39.25 -8.92
C ALA A 443 -33.98 38.17 -9.91
N LYS A 444 -32.93 38.41 -10.72
CA LYS A 444 -32.34 37.36 -11.59
C LYS A 444 -31.67 36.27 -10.79
N LEU A 445 -30.90 36.63 -9.77
CA LEU A 445 -30.19 35.70 -8.90
C LEU A 445 -31.16 34.82 -8.12
N GLU A 446 -32.28 35.36 -7.64
CA GLU A 446 -33.32 34.57 -6.94
C GLU A 446 -33.98 33.55 -7.87
N LYS A 447 -34.16 33.87 -9.15
CA LYS A 447 -34.65 32.89 -10.14
C LYS A 447 -33.62 31.80 -10.41
N ASP A 448 -32.36 32.16 -10.67
CA ASP A 448 -31.28 31.21 -10.90
C ASP A 448 -31.08 30.29 -9.68
N LEU A 449 -31.24 30.84 -8.48
CA LEU A 449 -31.11 30.09 -7.24
C LEU A 449 -32.28 29.10 -7.08
N ALA A 450 -33.52 29.47 -7.40
CA ALA A 450 -34.68 28.60 -7.36
C ALA A 450 -34.52 27.42 -8.36
N ASP A 451 -34.11 27.73 -9.61
CA ASP A 451 -33.84 26.70 -10.63
C ASP A 451 -32.75 25.70 -10.20
N LEU A 452 -31.65 26.17 -9.59
CA LEU A 452 -30.59 25.34 -9.09
C LEU A 452 -31.00 24.54 -7.84
N GLU A 453 -31.80 25.09 -6.93
CA GLU A 453 -32.33 24.37 -5.77
C GLU A 453 -33.30 23.26 -6.19
N GLU A 454 -34.12 23.46 -7.22
CA GLU A 454 -34.97 22.43 -7.80
C GLU A 454 -34.12 21.29 -8.39
N GLN A 455 -33.12 21.61 -9.20
CA GLN A 455 -32.19 20.65 -9.79
C GLN A 455 -31.43 19.86 -8.69
N SER A 456 -30.92 20.54 -7.65
CA SER A 456 -30.24 19.89 -6.53
C SER A 456 -31.17 18.92 -5.79
N THR A 457 -32.43 19.29 -5.59
CA THR A 457 -33.43 18.45 -4.93
C THR A 457 -33.79 17.21 -5.75
N GLU A 458 -33.97 17.38 -7.06
CA GLU A 458 -34.22 16.27 -7.98
C GLU A 458 -33.05 15.28 -8.01
N LEU A 459 -31.82 15.78 -8.18
CA LEU A 459 -30.60 14.97 -8.20
C LEU A 459 -30.35 14.28 -6.86
N THR A 460 -30.59 14.98 -5.74
CA THR A 460 -30.45 14.42 -4.39
C THR A 460 -31.44 13.25 -4.18
N THR A 461 -32.69 13.42 -4.64
CA THR A 461 -33.70 12.37 -4.51
C THR A 461 -33.33 11.14 -5.34
N LYS A 462 -32.86 11.33 -6.57
CA LYS A 462 -32.37 10.23 -7.44
C LYS A 462 -31.18 9.51 -6.79
N TRP A 463 -30.17 10.26 -6.34
CA TRP A 463 -29.01 9.71 -5.68
C TRP A 463 -29.35 8.92 -4.40
N GLN A 464 -30.25 9.46 -3.55
CA GLN A 464 -30.69 8.77 -2.34
C GLN A 464 -31.44 7.46 -2.65
N ALA A 465 -32.27 7.46 -3.69
CA ALA A 465 -32.99 6.28 -4.14
C ALA A 465 -32.03 5.19 -4.68
N GLU A 466 -31.02 5.58 -5.45
CA GLU A 466 -29.98 4.67 -5.92
C GLU A 466 -29.16 4.10 -4.74
N LYS A 467 -28.73 4.95 -3.80
CA LYS A 467 -28.00 4.54 -2.60
C LYS A 467 -28.77 3.55 -1.73
N GLN A 468 -30.09 3.71 -1.57
CA GLN A 468 -30.93 2.77 -0.83
C GLN A 468 -31.03 1.41 -1.52
N LYS A 469 -31.16 1.36 -2.84
CA LYS A 469 -31.16 0.11 -3.61
C LYS A 469 -29.86 -0.67 -3.44
N LEU A 470 -28.71 0.03 -3.53
CA LEU A 470 -27.38 -0.54 -3.31
C LEU A 470 -27.23 -1.15 -1.92
N GLY A 471 -27.73 -0.45 -0.90
CA GLY A 471 -27.73 -0.95 0.48
C GLY A 471 -28.51 -2.26 0.62
N LEU A 472 -29.68 -2.36 0.00
CA LEU A 472 -30.52 -3.57 0.04
C LEU A 472 -29.83 -4.77 -0.65
N ALA A 473 -29.21 -4.59 -1.80
CA ALA A 473 -28.50 -5.66 -2.49
C ALA A 473 -27.29 -6.17 -1.68
N ALA A 474 -26.55 -5.27 -1.04
CA ALA A 474 -25.42 -5.61 -0.17
C ALA A 474 -25.88 -6.39 1.09
N ASP A 475 -26.98 -5.99 1.72
CA ASP A 475 -27.54 -6.67 2.89
C ASP A 475 -28.05 -8.08 2.53
N LEU A 476 -28.66 -8.26 1.36
CA LEU A 476 -29.08 -9.56 0.87
C LEU A 476 -27.90 -10.50 0.60
N LYS A 477 -26.79 -9.99 0.02
CA LYS A 477 -25.57 -10.77 -0.16
C LYS A 477 -24.99 -11.23 1.19
N LYS A 478 -24.89 -10.33 2.16
CA LYS A 478 -24.42 -10.66 3.50
C LYS A 478 -25.24 -11.77 4.15
N GLN A 479 -26.58 -11.69 4.07
CA GLN A 479 -27.46 -12.73 4.59
C GLN A 479 -27.26 -14.07 3.88
N LEU A 480 -27.06 -14.04 2.57
CA LEU A 480 -26.83 -15.24 1.76
C LEU A 480 -25.53 -15.95 2.19
N ASP A 481 -24.48 -15.23 2.47
CA ASP A 481 -23.21 -15.81 2.90
C ASP A 481 -23.24 -16.29 4.34
N GLU A 482 -23.95 -15.60 5.24
CA GLU A 482 -24.21 -16.10 6.59
C GLU A 482 -24.94 -17.45 6.52
N MET A 483 -25.93 -17.58 5.63
CA MET A 483 -26.66 -18.86 5.43
C MET A 483 -25.80 -19.94 4.79
N ARG A 484 -24.92 -19.59 3.85
CA ARG A 484 -23.94 -20.54 3.25
C ARG A 484 -22.93 -21.05 4.26
N ASN A 485 -22.44 -20.17 5.14
CA ASN A 485 -21.55 -20.55 6.23
C ASN A 485 -22.27 -21.46 7.25
N GLU A 486 -23.52 -21.11 7.60
CA GLU A 486 -24.34 -21.96 8.49
C GLU A 486 -24.60 -23.33 7.87
N LEU A 487 -24.86 -23.42 6.56
CA LEU A 487 -24.98 -24.65 5.81
C LEU A 487 -23.73 -25.51 5.90
N ALA A 488 -22.56 -24.93 5.67
CA ALA A 488 -21.29 -25.63 5.75
C ALA A 488 -21.00 -26.16 7.15
N ILE A 489 -21.36 -25.41 8.20
CA ILE A 489 -21.25 -25.82 9.60
C ILE A 489 -22.23 -26.97 9.91
N ALA A 490 -23.49 -26.88 9.46
CA ALA A 490 -24.51 -27.89 9.66
C ALA A 490 -24.13 -29.22 8.96
N GLN A 491 -23.60 -29.14 7.75
CA GLN A 491 -23.08 -30.31 7.03
C GLN A 491 -21.93 -31.00 7.76
N ARG A 492 -20.96 -30.22 8.28
CA ARG A 492 -19.84 -30.77 9.07
C ARG A 492 -20.29 -31.41 10.38
N LYS A 493 -21.33 -30.87 11.03
CA LYS A 493 -21.90 -31.41 12.27
C LYS A 493 -22.85 -32.59 12.04
N GLY A 494 -23.18 -32.93 10.79
CA GLY A 494 -24.14 -33.98 10.45
C GLY A 494 -25.61 -33.63 10.70
N GLU A 495 -25.93 -32.35 10.83
CA GLU A 495 -27.29 -31.82 11.04
C GLU A 495 -28.03 -31.73 9.68
N PHE A 496 -28.32 -32.90 9.07
CA PHE A 496 -28.84 -32.99 7.70
C PHE A 496 -30.20 -32.31 7.51
N GLN A 497 -31.06 -32.27 8.53
CA GLN A 497 -32.34 -31.60 8.46
C GLN A 497 -32.14 -30.06 8.31
N ARG A 498 -31.28 -29.47 9.13
CA ARG A 498 -30.93 -28.05 9.08
C ARG A 498 -30.23 -27.69 7.78
N ALA A 499 -29.29 -28.53 7.31
CA ALA A 499 -28.63 -28.37 6.03
C ALA A 499 -29.63 -28.40 4.86
N GLY A 500 -30.64 -29.28 4.89
CA GLY A 500 -31.70 -29.32 3.89
C GLY A 500 -32.60 -28.07 3.88
N GLU A 501 -33.00 -27.57 5.03
CA GLU A 501 -33.79 -26.33 5.15
C GLU A 501 -33.02 -25.10 4.58
N LEU A 502 -31.72 -25.04 4.84
CA LEU A 502 -30.88 -23.97 4.33
C LEU A 502 -30.66 -24.09 2.81
N ALA A 503 -30.25 -25.27 2.32
CA ALA A 503 -29.90 -25.51 0.92
C ALA A 503 -31.07 -25.40 -0.06
N TYR A 504 -32.25 -25.91 0.32
CA TYR A 504 -33.42 -25.98 -0.57
C TYR A 504 -34.51 -24.94 -0.23
N GLY A 505 -34.43 -24.26 0.91
CA GLY A 505 -35.40 -23.27 1.33
C GLY A 505 -34.83 -21.85 1.29
N LYS A 506 -34.02 -21.50 2.29
CA LYS A 506 -33.61 -20.11 2.54
C LYS A 506 -32.64 -19.55 1.51
N ILE A 507 -31.63 -20.33 1.09
CA ILE A 507 -30.62 -19.88 0.13
C ILE A 507 -31.24 -19.56 -1.22
N PRO A 508 -32.06 -20.45 -1.86
CA PRO A 508 -32.69 -20.14 -3.15
C PRO A 508 -33.67 -18.95 -3.08
N GLU A 509 -34.35 -18.73 -1.94
CA GLU A 509 -35.21 -17.58 -1.76
C GLU A 509 -34.42 -16.26 -1.73
N LEU A 510 -33.30 -16.22 -1.02
CA LEU A 510 -32.42 -15.06 -0.97
C LEU A 510 -31.74 -14.81 -2.33
N GLU A 511 -31.30 -15.86 -3.05
CA GLU A 511 -30.77 -15.76 -4.40
C GLU A 511 -31.79 -15.21 -5.39
N LYS A 512 -33.06 -15.58 -5.26
CA LYS A 512 -34.13 -15.04 -6.10
C LYS A 512 -34.36 -13.55 -5.81
N LYS A 513 -34.43 -13.16 -4.54
CA LYS A 513 -34.56 -11.75 -4.13
C LYS A 513 -33.37 -10.90 -4.59
N LEU A 514 -32.16 -11.47 -4.54
CA LEU A 514 -30.96 -10.80 -5.02
C LEU A 514 -31.02 -10.59 -6.54
N LYS A 515 -31.39 -11.62 -7.32
CA LYS A 515 -31.58 -11.50 -8.78
C LYS A 515 -32.65 -10.50 -9.17
N GLU A 516 -33.77 -10.44 -8.43
CA GLU A 516 -34.84 -9.46 -8.64
C GLU A 516 -34.35 -8.03 -8.36
N ALA A 517 -33.55 -7.82 -7.30
CA ALA A 517 -32.93 -6.54 -7.00
C ALA A 517 -31.91 -6.14 -8.09
N GLU A 518 -31.08 -7.08 -8.57
CA GLU A 518 -30.10 -6.85 -9.63
C GLU A 518 -30.71 -6.64 -11.03
N ALA A 519 -31.85 -7.27 -11.32
CA ALA A 519 -32.52 -7.12 -12.63
C ALA A 519 -33.16 -5.74 -12.83
N GLN A 520 -33.41 -4.98 -11.78
CA GLN A 520 -33.96 -3.63 -11.84
C GLN A 520 -32.90 -2.55 -12.17
N ASP A 521 -31.63 -2.93 -12.28
CA ASP A 521 -30.49 -2.02 -12.50
C ASP A 521 -30.11 -1.79 -14.00
N GLY A 522 -30.94 -2.17 -14.95
CA GLY A 522 -30.64 -2.19 -16.39
C GLY A 522 -30.51 -0.84 -17.11
N LYS A 523 -30.35 0.32 -16.45
CA LYS A 523 -30.09 1.61 -17.10
C LYS A 523 -29.02 2.39 -16.34
N ALA A 524 -28.14 3.03 -17.09
CA ALA A 524 -27.03 3.85 -16.57
C ALA A 524 -27.48 4.75 -15.40
N GLY A 525 -27.07 4.39 -14.18
CA GLY A 525 -27.27 5.16 -12.96
C GLY A 525 -26.28 6.32 -12.86
N MET A 526 -26.56 7.25 -11.95
CA MET A 526 -25.62 8.35 -11.64
C MET A 526 -24.35 7.85 -10.91
N VAL A 527 -24.39 6.64 -10.38
CA VAL A 527 -23.33 6.07 -9.55
C VAL A 527 -22.85 4.75 -10.18
N GLU A 528 -21.57 4.64 -10.44
CA GLU A 528 -20.96 3.39 -10.86
C GLU A 528 -20.90 2.41 -9.68
N GLU A 529 -21.29 1.16 -9.90
CA GLU A 529 -21.38 0.13 -8.87
C GLU A 529 -20.34 -0.96 -9.02
N VAL A 530 -19.69 -1.00 -10.17
CA VAL A 530 -18.81 -2.09 -10.58
C VAL A 530 -17.37 -1.55 -10.72
N VAL A 531 -16.44 -2.16 -10.00
CA VAL A 531 -15.02 -1.91 -10.23
C VAL A 531 -14.66 -2.43 -11.62
N THR A 532 -14.25 -1.52 -12.49
CA THR A 532 -13.85 -1.78 -13.87
C THR A 532 -12.32 -1.78 -14.01
N PRO A 533 -11.77 -2.24 -15.15
CA PRO A 533 -10.35 -2.08 -15.46
C PRO A 533 -9.84 -0.64 -15.32
N ASP A 534 -10.69 0.34 -15.65
CA ASP A 534 -10.33 1.77 -15.60
C ASP A 534 -10.12 2.25 -14.16
N HIS A 535 -10.94 1.80 -13.22
CA HIS A 535 -10.74 2.07 -11.80
C HIS A 535 -9.39 1.53 -11.31
N VAL A 536 -9.03 0.30 -11.69
CA VAL A 536 -7.74 -0.29 -11.35
C VAL A 536 -6.59 0.47 -12.00
N ALA A 537 -6.71 0.81 -13.29
CA ALA A 537 -5.72 1.59 -14.01
C ALA A 537 -5.48 2.96 -13.37
N HIS A 538 -6.55 3.59 -12.90
CA HIS A 538 -6.46 4.87 -12.20
C HIS A 538 -5.72 4.78 -10.85
N VAL A 539 -5.91 3.69 -10.09
CA VAL A 539 -5.13 3.44 -8.86
C VAL A 539 -3.65 3.24 -9.21
N VAL A 540 -3.35 2.41 -10.23
CA VAL A 540 -1.97 2.21 -10.70
C VAL A 540 -1.34 3.54 -11.14
N SER A 541 -2.09 4.36 -11.87
CA SER A 541 -1.65 5.69 -12.30
C SER A 541 -1.27 6.58 -11.13
N ARG A 542 -2.07 6.54 -10.07
CA ARG A 542 -1.80 7.31 -8.84
C ARG A 542 -0.57 6.81 -8.06
N TRP A 543 -0.38 5.50 -7.97
CA TRP A 543 0.75 4.92 -7.24
C TRP A 543 2.08 5.11 -7.96
N THR A 544 2.05 4.92 -9.28
CA THR A 544 3.28 4.93 -10.10
C THR A 544 3.57 6.28 -10.74
N GLY A 545 2.57 7.19 -10.79
CA GLY A 545 2.66 8.44 -11.54
C GLY A 545 2.57 8.24 -13.06
N ILE A 546 2.21 7.02 -13.53
CA ILE A 546 2.10 6.69 -14.95
C ILE A 546 0.63 6.85 -15.35
N PRO A 547 0.27 7.59 -16.40
CA PRO A 547 -1.11 7.77 -16.83
C PRO A 547 -1.66 6.50 -17.51
N VAL A 548 -1.75 5.40 -16.75
CA VAL A 548 -2.20 4.08 -17.22
C VAL A 548 -3.68 4.12 -17.62
N ASP A 549 -4.49 4.92 -16.96
CA ASP A 549 -5.88 5.21 -17.27
C ASP A 549 -6.06 5.73 -18.70
N LYS A 550 -5.21 6.64 -19.14
CA LYS A 550 -5.20 7.16 -20.52
C LYS A 550 -4.60 6.19 -21.54
N MET A 551 -3.86 5.18 -21.06
CA MET A 551 -3.18 4.20 -21.92
C MET A 551 -4.08 3.04 -22.35
N LEU A 552 -5.19 2.76 -21.68
CA LEU A 552 -6.12 1.67 -22.02
C LEU A 552 -7.00 2.01 -23.20
N GLU A 553 -7.40 3.26 -23.37
CA GLU A 553 -8.19 3.71 -24.52
C GLU A 553 -7.28 4.22 -25.65
N GLY A 554 -7.34 3.57 -26.79
CA GLY A 554 -6.75 4.08 -28.03
C GLY A 554 -5.22 3.94 -28.18
N GLN A 555 -4.52 3.14 -27.37
CA GLN A 555 -3.06 2.94 -27.52
C GLN A 555 -2.66 2.53 -28.95
N ARG A 556 -3.44 1.67 -29.60
CA ARG A 556 -3.17 1.24 -30.98
C ARG A 556 -3.22 2.42 -31.94
N GLU A 557 -4.26 3.24 -31.87
CA GLU A 557 -4.41 4.40 -32.75
C GLU A 557 -3.38 5.49 -32.45
N LYS A 558 -3.11 5.75 -31.17
CA LYS A 558 -2.11 6.71 -30.74
C LYS A 558 -0.71 6.31 -31.27
N LEU A 559 -0.32 5.04 -31.12
CA LEU A 559 0.96 4.54 -31.64
C LEU A 559 1.05 4.54 -33.17
N LEU A 560 -0.07 4.35 -33.89
CA LEU A 560 -0.11 4.44 -35.36
C LEU A 560 0.06 5.87 -35.86
N ARG A 561 -0.37 6.89 -35.08
CA ARG A 561 -0.21 8.33 -35.41
C ARG A 561 1.01 8.96 -34.79
N MET A 562 1.93 8.17 -34.22
CA MET A 562 3.09 8.63 -33.48
C MET A 562 3.98 9.59 -34.31
N GLU A 563 4.22 9.26 -35.57
CA GLU A 563 5.03 10.09 -36.47
C GLU A 563 4.41 11.47 -36.70
N ASP A 564 3.09 11.51 -36.92
CA ASP A 564 2.37 12.76 -37.16
C ASP A 564 2.40 13.66 -35.92
N GLU A 565 2.15 13.09 -34.75
CA GLU A 565 2.13 13.85 -33.48
C GLU A 565 3.51 14.37 -33.09
N ILE A 566 4.55 13.57 -33.20
CA ILE A 566 5.92 13.99 -32.94
C ILE A 566 6.38 15.00 -34.00
N GLY A 567 6.01 14.80 -35.28
CA GLY A 567 6.33 15.68 -36.40
C GLY A 567 5.75 17.09 -36.29
N LYS A 568 4.66 17.28 -35.54
CA LYS A 568 4.12 18.60 -35.18
C LYS A 568 5.08 19.42 -34.33
N ARG A 569 5.95 18.78 -33.58
CA ARG A 569 6.87 19.39 -32.60
C ARG A 569 8.33 19.36 -33.10
N VAL A 570 8.72 18.31 -33.80
CA VAL A 570 10.10 18.11 -34.29
C VAL A 570 10.12 18.30 -35.80
N VAL A 571 10.74 19.39 -36.26
CA VAL A 571 10.79 19.79 -37.66
C VAL A 571 12.10 19.32 -38.29
N GLY A 572 12.07 18.90 -39.55
CA GLY A 572 13.25 18.58 -40.37
C GLY A 572 13.92 17.26 -40.04
N GLN A 573 13.34 16.41 -39.17
CA GLN A 573 13.96 15.16 -38.72
C GLN A 573 13.06 13.93 -38.96
N GLY A 574 12.44 13.85 -40.16
CA GLY A 574 11.45 12.81 -40.49
C GLY A 574 11.98 11.38 -40.34
N GLU A 575 13.22 11.10 -40.73
CA GLU A 575 13.84 9.79 -40.59
C GLU A 575 14.05 9.40 -39.12
N ALA A 576 14.55 10.34 -38.30
CA ALA A 576 14.74 10.10 -36.89
C ALA A 576 13.40 9.78 -36.18
N VAL A 577 12.34 10.51 -36.52
CA VAL A 577 10.99 10.28 -35.98
C VAL A 577 10.48 8.91 -36.42
N GLN A 578 10.64 8.52 -37.70
CA GLN A 578 10.21 7.21 -38.17
C GLN A 578 10.97 6.04 -37.52
N ALA A 579 12.30 6.16 -37.40
CA ALA A 579 13.15 5.14 -36.81
C ALA A 579 12.74 4.86 -35.36
N VAL A 580 12.63 5.91 -34.55
CA VAL A 580 12.19 5.78 -33.15
C VAL A 580 10.77 5.24 -33.05
N SER A 581 9.84 5.73 -33.90
CA SER A 581 8.45 5.28 -33.88
C SER A 581 8.31 3.79 -34.21
N LYS A 582 9.08 3.29 -35.20
CA LYS A 582 9.13 1.86 -35.55
C LYS A 582 9.66 1.01 -34.39
N ALA A 583 10.73 1.43 -33.71
CA ALA A 583 11.30 0.69 -32.60
C ALA A 583 10.36 0.66 -31.38
N VAL A 584 9.75 1.80 -31.04
CA VAL A 584 8.76 1.87 -29.96
C VAL A 584 7.53 0.99 -30.26
N ARG A 585 7.03 1.00 -31.51
CA ARG A 585 5.92 0.11 -31.92
C ARG A 585 6.31 -1.36 -31.81
N ARG A 586 7.51 -1.75 -32.22
CA ARG A 586 8.03 -3.13 -32.10
C ARG A 586 8.09 -3.59 -30.64
N ALA A 587 8.60 -2.76 -29.73
CA ALA A 587 8.65 -3.03 -28.30
C ALA A 587 7.23 -3.16 -27.69
N ARG A 588 6.31 -2.26 -28.07
CA ARG A 588 4.95 -2.27 -27.56
C ARG A 588 4.10 -3.42 -28.13
N ALA A 589 4.43 -3.92 -29.29
CA ALA A 589 3.82 -5.11 -29.89
C ALA A 589 4.32 -6.43 -29.25
N GLY A 590 5.27 -6.38 -28.30
CA GLY A 590 5.84 -7.58 -27.67
C GLY A 590 6.81 -8.35 -28.56
N LEU A 591 7.34 -7.72 -29.61
CA LEU A 591 8.26 -8.32 -30.56
C LEU A 591 9.74 -8.05 -30.21
N GLN A 592 10.00 -7.61 -28.99
CA GLN A 592 11.33 -7.34 -28.44
C GLN A 592 11.54 -8.17 -27.18
N ASP A 593 12.80 -8.43 -26.81
CA ASP A 593 13.16 -9.12 -25.56
C ASP A 593 12.55 -8.41 -24.36
N PRO A 594 11.72 -9.08 -23.53
CA PRO A 594 11.06 -8.47 -22.37
C PRO A 594 12.03 -8.01 -21.28
N ASN A 595 13.29 -8.47 -21.31
CA ASN A 595 14.30 -8.07 -20.33
C ASN A 595 15.07 -6.81 -20.73
N ARG A 596 14.84 -6.24 -21.92
CA ARG A 596 15.53 -5.02 -22.38
C ARG A 596 14.68 -3.77 -22.18
N PRO A 597 15.29 -2.57 -22.13
CA PRO A 597 14.56 -1.30 -22.17
C PRO A 597 13.61 -1.20 -23.36
N ILE A 598 12.59 -0.30 -23.30
CA ILE A 598 11.63 -0.06 -24.41
C ILE A 598 12.36 0.24 -25.73
N GLY A 599 13.51 0.90 -25.65
CA GLY A 599 14.38 1.18 -26.78
C GLY A 599 15.64 1.89 -26.31
N SER A 600 16.69 1.74 -27.08
CA SER A 600 17.98 2.37 -26.86
C SER A 600 18.47 3.02 -28.16
N PHE A 601 18.64 4.34 -28.13
CA PHE A 601 18.94 5.13 -29.32
C PHE A 601 20.19 5.98 -29.12
N MET A 602 20.99 6.09 -30.16
CA MET A 602 22.11 7.01 -30.22
C MET A 602 21.82 8.10 -31.27
N PHE A 603 21.68 9.33 -30.85
CA PHE A 603 21.40 10.49 -31.70
C PHE A 603 22.72 11.20 -32.02
N LEU A 604 23.15 11.14 -33.29
CA LEU A 604 24.35 11.79 -33.80
C LEU A 604 23.99 13.03 -34.59
N GLY A 605 24.80 14.09 -34.45
CA GLY A 605 24.61 15.28 -35.26
C GLY A 605 25.08 16.57 -34.57
N PRO A 606 25.09 17.70 -35.30
CA PRO A 606 25.53 18.97 -34.75
C PRO A 606 24.61 19.49 -33.64
N THR A 607 25.06 20.54 -32.95
CA THR A 607 24.21 21.18 -31.92
C THR A 607 23.05 21.95 -32.53
N GLY A 608 21.90 21.97 -31.83
CA GLY A 608 20.73 22.77 -32.23
C GLY A 608 19.86 22.18 -33.34
N VAL A 609 20.06 20.93 -33.76
CA VAL A 609 19.24 20.26 -34.78
C VAL A 609 17.99 19.57 -34.24
N GLY A 610 17.76 19.58 -32.94
CA GLY A 610 16.52 19.05 -32.35
C GLY A 610 16.66 17.74 -31.59
N LYS A 611 17.86 17.19 -31.31
CA LYS A 611 18.08 15.96 -30.55
C LYS A 611 17.34 15.93 -29.20
N THR A 612 17.54 16.97 -28.39
CA THR A 612 16.87 17.10 -27.08
C THR A 612 15.38 17.39 -27.23
N GLU A 613 14.95 18.09 -28.31
CA GLU A 613 13.52 18.34 -28.55
C GLU A 613 12.76 17.07 -28.95
N LEU A 614 13.37 16.18 -29.73
CA LEU A 614 12.80 14.85 -30.01
C LEU A 614 12.67 14.05 -28.71
N THR A 615 13.66 14.10 -27.83
CA THR A 615 13.59 13.44 -26.52
C THR A 615 12.42 13.93 -25.68
N LYS A 616 12.19 15.25 -25.62
CA LYS A 616 11.04 15.84 -24.93
C LYS A 616 9.71 15.49 -25.59
N ALA A 617 9.67 15.50 -26.92
CA ALA A 617 8.47 15.09 -27.66
C ALA A 617 8.11 13.62 -27.42
N LEU A 618 9.11 12.74 -27.31
CA LEU A 618 8.91 11.34 -26.96
C LEU A 618 8.41 11.18 -25.52
N ALA A 619 8.97 11.91 -24.57
CA ALA A 619 8.49 11.90 -23.18
C ALA A 619 7.03 12.35 -23.10
N ALA A 620 6.68 13.47 -23.74
CA ALA A 620 5.31 13.97 -23.80
C ALA A 620 4.36 12.99 -24.49
N PHE A 621 4.79 12.34 -25.56
CA PHE A 621 3.96 11.38 -26.30
C PHE A 621 3.74 10.05 -25.56
N LEU A 622 4.82 9.47 -25.01
CA LEU A 622 4.79 8.15 -24.37
C LEU A 622 4.25 8.18 -22.95
N PHE A 623 4.50 9.26 -22.23
CA PHE A 623 4.23 9.38 -20.79
C PHE A 623 3.28 10.53 -20.46
N ASP A 624 2.74 11.23 -21.46
CA ASP A 624 1.86 12.41 -21.33
C ASP A 624 2.42 13.54 -20.43
N ASP A 625 3.72 13.50 -20.17
CA ASP A 625 4.47 14.48 -19.36
C ASP A 625 5.82 14.76 -20.02
N GLU A 626 6.05 16.00 -20.44
CA GLU A 626 7.36 16.35 -21.03
C GLU A 626 8.50 16.35 -20.01
N ASN A 627 8.16 16.38 -18.69
CA ASN A 627 9.09 16.28 -17.59
C ASN A 627 9.35 14.83 -17.16
N ALA A 628 8.69 13.83 -17.76
CA ALA A 628 9.00 12.42 -17.55
C ALA A 628 10.32 12.04 -18.24
N MET A 629 11.37 12.82 -17.95
CA MET A 629 12.70 12.69 -18.51
C MET A 629 13.77 13.02 -17.48
N VAL A 630 14.72 12.13 -17.33
CA VAL A 630 15.98 12.39 -16.60
C VAL A 630 17.07 12.71 -17.60
N ARG A 631 17.69 13.89 -17.46
CA ARG A 631 18.86 14.26 -18.25
C ARG A 631 20.11 14.17 -17.41
N ILE A 632 21.06 13.40 -17.89
CA ILE A 632 22.38 13.22 -17.27
C ILE A 632 23.44 13.71 -18.26
N ASP A 633 24.11 14.79 -17.89
CA ASP A 633 25.20 15.37 -18.70
C ASP A 633 26.48 14.58 -18.43
N MET A 634 26.99 13.91 -19.44
CA MET A 634 28.16 13.06 -19.30
C MET A 634 29.46 13.84 -19.12
N SER A 635 29.46 15.14 -19.33
CA SER A 635 30.59 16.00 -18.99
C SER A 635 30.87 16.06 -17.48
N GLU A 636 29.87 15.79 -16.65
CA GLU A 636 30.04 15.66 -15.19
C GLU A 636 30.62 14.30 -14.75
N PHE A 637 30.69 13.33 -15.67
CA PHE A 637 31.09 11.94 -15.41
C PHE A 637 32.36 11.53 -16.17
N MET A 638 33.29 12.45 -16.35
CA MET A 638 34.57 12.22 -17.04
C MET A 638 35.59 11.48 -16.17
N GLU A 639 35.43 11.53 -14.85
CA GLU A 639 36.36 10.92 -13.90
C GLU A 639 35.83 9.60 -13.33
N LYS A 640 36.75 8.68 -12.99
CA LYS A 640 36.39 7.38 -12.43
C LYS A 640 35.52 7.48 -11.15
N HIS A 641 35.80 8.44 -10.29
CA HIS A 641 35.02 8.65 -9.05
C HIS A 641 33.58 9.11 -9.31
N SER A 642 33.33 9.75 -10.44
CA SER A 642 32.01 10.21 -10.81
C SER A 642 31.04 9.06 -11.12
N VAL A 643 31.55 7.88 -11.53
CA VAL A 643 30.71 6.69 -11.79
C VAL A 643 29.98 6.23 -10.52
N ALA A 644 30.62 6.34 -9.34
CA ALA A 644 29.97 6.05 -8.07
C ALA A 644 28.79 7.00 -7.76
N ARG A 645 28.82 8.24 -8.25
CA ARG A 645 27.70 9.17 -8.16
C ARG A 645 26.52 8.76 -9.05
N LEU A 646 26.79 8.05 -10.14
CA LEU A 646 25.76 7.59 -11.06
C LEU A 646 24.94 6.43 -10.49
N ILE A 647 25.62 5.45 -9.87
CA ILE A 647 25.02 4.19 -9.38
C ILE A 647 24.89 4.12 -7.85
N GLY A 648 25.50 5.05 -7.12
CA GLY A 648 25.60 5.04 -5.67
C GLY A 648 26.96 4.56 -5.17
N ALA A 649 27.43 5.14 -4.07
CA ALA A 649 28.69 4.76 -3.44
C ALA A 649 28.58 3.41 -2.73
N PRO A 650 29.61 2.54 -2.75
CA PRO A 650 29.59 1.32 -1.96
C PRO A 650 29.65 1.59 -0.45
N PRO A 651 29.28 0.60 0.39
CA PRO A 651 29.30 0.74 1.84
C PRO A 651 30.65 1.22 2.37
N GLY A 652 30.65 2.23 3.24
CA GLY A 652 31.84 2.80 3.85
C GLY A 652 32.45 4.00 3.12
N TYR A 653 31.89 4.43 2.00
CA TYR A 653 32.32 5.65 1.29
C TYR A 653 31.35 6.81 1.57
N VAL A 654 31.87 8.04 1.47
CA VAL A 654 31.07 9.28 1.61
C VAL A 654 30.01 9.31 0.50
N GLY A 655 28.75 9.60 0.85
CA GLY A 655 27.63 9.60 -0.10
C GLY A 655 26.89 8.26 -0.24
N TYR A 656 27.17 7.25 0.59
CA TYR A 656 26.45 5.97 0.58
C TYR A 656 24.94 6.11 0.81
N GLU A 657 24.53 7.04 1.67
CA GLU A 657 23.12 7.26 1.98
C GLU A 657 22.35 8.04 0.90
N GLU A 658 23.04 8.78 0.03
CA GLU A 658 22.41 9.64 -0.97
C GLU A 658 21.86 8.87 -2.19
N GLY A 659 22.29 7.62 -2.40
CA GLY A 659 21.95 6.83 -3.59
C GLY A 659 22.61 7.35 -4.88
N GLY A 660 22.46 6.64 -5.99
CA GLY A 660 22.99 7.07 -7.29
C GLY A 660 22.01 7.95 -8.06
N ALA A 661 22.53 8.97 -8.75
CA ALA A 661 21.70 9.92 -9.51
C ALA A 661 20.81 9.21 -10.55
N LEU A 662 21.34 8.22 -11.28
CA LEU A 662 20.60 7.44 -12.26
C LEU A 662 19.66 6.44 -11.59
N THR A 663 20.19 5.66 -10.63
CA THR A 663 19.42 4.58 -9.98
C THR A 663 18.26 5.12 -9.16
N GLU A 664 18.43 6.21 -8.40
CA GLU A 664 17.35 6.84 -7.65
C GLU A 664 16.28 7.47 -8.56
N ALA A 665 16.72 8.12 -9.65
CA ALA A 665 15.78 8.74 -10.59
C ALA A 665 14.87 7.69 -11.25
N VAL A 666 15.44 6.55 -11.67
CA VAL A 666 14.68 5.46 -12.30
C VAL A 666 13.87 4.70 -11.27
N ARG A 667 14.38 4.48 -10.05
CA ARG A 667 13.62 3.84 -8.97
C ARG A 667 12.36 4.63 -8.60
N ARG A 668 12.46 5.97 -8.54
CA ARG A 668 11.32 6.85 -8.23
C ARG A 668 10.32 6.95 -9.36
N ARG A 669 10.81 6.91 -10.62
CA ARG A 669 9.98 6.95 -11.82
C ARG A 669 10.45 5.90 -12.81
N PRO A 670 9.96 4.66 -12.73
CA PRO A 670 10.38 3.56 -13.62
C PRO A 670 9.99 3.79 -15.08
N TYR A 671 9.04 4.68 -15.34
CA TYR A 671 8.52 5.06 -16.65
C TYR A 671 8.98 6.46 -17.02
N GLN A 672 10.06 6.53 -17.78
CA GLN A 672 10.60 7.82 -18.22
C GLN A 672 11.61 7.64 -19.36
N VAL A 673 11.96 8.76 -19.99
CA VAL A 673 13.10 8.84 -20.89
C VAL A 673 14.36 9.13 -20.08
N VAL A 674 15.39 8.33 -20.27
CA VAL A 674 16.72 8.59 -19.71
C VAL A 674 17.60 9.13 -20.85
N LEU A 675 17.97 10.39 -20.74
CA LEU A 675 18.82 11.08 -21.71
C LEU A 675 20.26 11.19 -21.18
N PHE A 676 21.18 10.51 -21.82
CA PHE A 676 22.61 10.71 -21.62
C PHE A 676 23.11 11.71 -22.66
N ASP A 677 23.39 12.92 -22.23
CA ASP A 677 23.85 14.00 -23.13
C ASP A 677 25.37 14.00 -23.23
N GLU A 678 25.89 14.19 -24.44
CA GLU A 678 27.34 14.19 -24.75
C GLU A 678 28.06 12.91 -24.28
N ILE A 679 27.52 11.74 -24.69
CA ILE A 679 27.96 10.42 -24.21
C ILE A 679 29.44 10.14 -24.49
N GLU A 680 30.04 10.78 -25.52
CA GLU A 680 31.46 10.66 -25.88
C GLU A 680 32.39 11.21 -24.81
N LYS A 681 31.91 12.03 -23.87
CA LYS A 681 32.68 12.58 -22.76
C LYS A 681 32.75 11.68 -21.54
N ALA A 682 31.92 10.64 -21.49
CA ALA A 682 31.82 9.75 -20.34
C ALA A 682 33.11 8.95 -20.11
N HIS A 683 33.43 8.71 -18.83
CA HIS A 683 34.51 7.78 -18.47
C HIS A 683 34.22 6.36 -18.97
N PRO A 684 35.21 5.58 -19.40
CA PRO A 684 35.03 4.21 -19.90
C PRO A 684 34.24 3.27 -18.99
N ASP A 685 34.30 3.45 -17.67
CA ASP A 685 33.55 2.64 -16.72
C ASP A 685 32.02 2.91 -16.76
N VAL A 686 31.56 4.09 -17.25
CA VAL A 686 30.12 4.38 -17.47
C VAL A 686 29.55 3.44 -18.52
N PHE A 687 30.34 3.12 -19.58
CA PHE A 687 29.88 2.18 -20.61
C PHE A 687 29.65 0.77 -20.05
N ASN A 688 30.44 0.34 -19.05
CA ASN A 688 30.23 -0.96 -18.40
C ASN A 688 28.90 -1.00 -17.63
N VAL A 689 28.52 0.11 -17.01
CA VAL A 689 27.21 0.27 -16.35
C VAL A 689 26.07 0.25 -17.38
N LEU A 690 26.24 1.01 -18.47
CA LEU A 690 25.24 1.05 -19.54
C LEU A 690 25.08 -0.30 -20.24
N LEU A 691 26.13 -1.09 -20.42
CA LEU A 691 26.05 -2.44 -20.98
C LEU A 691 25.10 -3.33 -20.17
N GLN A 692 25.19 -3.29 -18.83
CA GLN A 692 24.29 -4.05 -17.97
C GLN A 692 22.83 -3.60 -18.14
N VAL A 693 22.59 -2.28 -18.21
CA VAL A 693 21.24 -1.72 -18.43
C VAL A 693 20.67 -2.13 -19.78
N LEU A 694 21.50 -2.08 -20.85
CA LEU A 694 21.06 -2.39 -22.23
C LEU A 694 20.81 -3.88 -22.45
N ASP A 695 21.52 -4.78 -21.74
CA ASP A 695 21.36 -6.23 -21.88
C ASP A 695 20.27 -6.79 -20.97
N ASP A 696 20.36 -6.50 -19.66
CA ASP A 696 19.53 -7.13 -18.65
C ASP A 696 18.34 -6.25 -18.24
N GLY A 697 18.28 -5.00 -18.71
CA GLY A 697 17.26 -4.02 -18.30
C GLY A 697 17.23 -3.77 -16.80
N ARG A 698 18.32 -4.07 -16.10
CA ARG A 698 18.44 -3.93 -14.64
C ARG A 698 19.80 -3.40 -14.27
N LEU A 699 19.88 -2.69 -13.15
CA LEU A 699 21.12 -2.19 -12.59
C LEU A 699 21.11 -2.32 -11.08
N THR A 700 22.13 -2.93 -10.51
CA THR A 700 22.29 -3.01 -9.05
C THR A 700 22.98 -1.75 -8.53
N ASP A 701 22.36 -1.05 -7.60
CA ASP A 701 22.91 0.16 -6.99
C ASP A 701 24.03 -0.17 -5.98
N GLY A 702 24.69 0.87 -5.47
CA GLY A 702 25.75 0.73 -4.46
C GLY A 702 25.27 0.15 -3.11
N GLN A 703 23.96 0.10 -2.89
CA GLN A 703 23.34 -0.48 -1.70
C GLN A 703 22.91 -1.94 -1.90
N GLY A 704 23.13 -2.51 -3.08
CA GLY A 704 22.74 -3.87 -3.43
C GLY A 704 21.30 -4.03 -3.89
N ARG A 705 20.58 -2.93 -4.15
CA ARG A 705 19.19 -2.95 -4.66
C ARG A 705 19.20 -3.00 -6.17
N THR A 706 18.36 -3.84 -6.75
CA THR A 706 18.19 -3.93 -8.21
C THR A 706 17.16 -2.94 -8.69
N VAL A 707 17.53 -2.05 -9.60
CA VAL A 707 16.69 -1.04 -10.24
C VAL A 707 16.27 -1.52 -11.62
N ASP A 708 15.00 -1.44 -11.95
CA ASP A 708 14.40 -1.92 -13.21
C ASP A 708 14.35 -0.82 -14.27
N PHE A 709 15.02 -1.05 -15.41
CA PHE A 709 15.05 -0.15 -16.57
C PHE A 709 14.21 -0.64 -17.75
N ARG A 710 13.51 -1.79 -17.65
CA ARG A 710 12.73 -2.39 -18.75
C ARG A 710 11.63 -1.48 -19.29
N ASN A 711 11.18 -0.56 -18.46
CA ASN A 711 10.14 0.40 -18.80
C ASN A 711 10.70 1.78 -19.15
N THR A 712 12.00 1.94 -19.29
CA THR A 712 12.64 3.20 -19.69
C THR A 712 12.94 3.23 -21.17
N LEU A 713 12.97 4.44 -21.74
CA LEU A 713 13.50 4.71 -23.07
C LEU A 713 14.88 5.37 -22.92
N ILE A 714 15.91 4.74 -23.44
CA ILE A 714 17.29 5.23 -23.30
C ILE A 714 17.68 5.99 -24.56
N ILE A 715 18.09 7.23 -24.39
CA ILE A 715 18.54 8.10 -25.48
C ILE A 715 19.93 8.62 -25.10
N MET A 716 20.87 8.46 -26.02
CA MET A 716 22.23 8.96 -25.91
C MET A 716 22.46 9.99 -27.00
N THR A 717 22.94 11.17 -26.68
CA THR A 717 23.29 12.16 -27.70
C THR A 717 24.81 12.31 -27.84
N SER A 718 25.25 12.53 -29.05
CA SER A 718 26.66 12.78 -29.34
C SER A 718 26.82 13.79 -30.47
N ASN A 719 27.96 14.48 -30.46
CA ASN A 719 28.37 15.42 -31.50
C ASN A 719 29.50 14.81 -32.39
N LEU A 720 29.82 13.53 -32.22
CA LEU A 720 30.83 12.84 -33.04
C LEU A 720 30.41 12.87 -34.51
N GLY A 721 31.37 13.13 -35.37
CA GLY A 721 31.14 13.21 -36.81
C GLY A 721 30.35 14.44 -37.28
N ALA A 722 30.06 15.42 -36.38
CA ALA A 722 29.30 16.62 -36.71
C ALA A 722 29.94 17.45 -37.83
N THR A 723 31.27 17.45 -37.97
CA THR A 723 31.99 18.15 -39.03
C THR A 723 31.57 17.68 -40.40
N TYR A 724 31.48 16.36 -40.62
CA TYR A 724 31.03 15.80 -41.88
C TYR A 724 29.57 16.19 -42.25
N LEU A 725 28.74 16.31 -41.23
CA LEU A 725 27.34 16.68 -41.39
C LEU A 725 27.13 18.19 -41.63
N VAL A 726 28.04 19.04 -41.13
CA VAL A 726 28.01 20.52 -41.35
C VAL A 726 28.54 20.85 -42.72
N ASP A 727 29.49 20.10 -43.27
CA ASP A 727 30.09 20.33 -44.58
C ASP A 727 29.18 19.88 -45.75
N LEU A 728 28.11 19.14 -45.49
CA LEU A 728 27.14 18.76 -46.51
C LEU A 728 26.38 19.97 -47.06
N SER A 729 26.14 19.99 -48.36
CA SER A 729 25.23 20.98 -48.96
C SER A 729 23.76 20.69 -48.56
N GLU A 730 22.90 21.75 -48.59
CA GLU A 730 21.51 21.67 -48.13
C GLU A 730 20.67 20.59 -48.92
N ASP A 731 21.08 20.22 -50.12
CA ASP A 731 20.37 19.30 -51.01
C ASP A 731 20.92 17.88 -50.98
N GLN A 732 22.02 17.61 -50.26
CA GLN A 732 22.61 16.28 -50.17
C GLN A 732 22.02 15.46 -49.02
N ASP A 733 21.78 14.19 -49.31
CA ASP A 733 21.31 13.22 -48.32
C ASP A 733 22.43 12.85 -47.32
N VAL A 734 22.05 12.68 -46.04
CA VAL A 734 22.99 12.30 -44.98
C VAL A 734 23.60 10.91 -45.20
N ASP A 735 22.92 10.05 -45.97
CA ASP A 735 23.43 8.73 -46.29
C ASP A 735 24.77 8.75 -47.05
N VAL A 736 25.10 9.86 -47.69
CA VAL A 736 26.41 10.05 -48.41
C VAL A 736 27.57 10.05 -47.41
N VAL A 737 27.42 10.61 -46.22
CA VAL A 737 28.48 10.71 -45.19
C VAL A 737 28.27 9.73 -44.03
N ARG A 738 27.28 8.86 -44.14
CA ARG A 738 26.94 7.90 -43.10
C ARG A 738 28.10 6.99 -42.72
N ASP A 739 28.83 6.50 -43.70
CA ASP A 739 29.98 5.61 -43.48
C ASP A 739 31.14 6.32 -42.78
N GLU A 740 31.43 7.59 -43.16
CA GLU A 740 32.46 8.40 -42.54
C GLU A 740 32.11 8.70 -41.07
N VAL A 741 30.88 9.13 -40.82
CA VAL A 741 30.37 9.37 -39.45
C VAL A 741 30.43 8.10 -38.62
N MET A 742 29.96 6.96 -39.17
CA MET A 742 30.02 5.67 -38.49
C MET A 742 31.44 5.18 -38.21
N ASN A 743 32.41 5.49 -39.06
CA ASN A 743 33.82 5.18 -38.80
C ASN A 743 34.36 5.96 -37.60
N VAL A 744 33.98 7.23 -37.44
CA VAL A 744 34.36 8.03 -36.27
C VAL A 744 33.71 7.46 -35.00
N VAL A 745 32.46 7.07 -35.07
CA VAL A 745 31.73 6.45 -33.96
C VAL A 745 32.35 5.12 -33.54
N LYS A 746 32.65 4.24 -34.51
CA LYS A 746 33.35 2.95 -34.27
C LYS A 746 34.73 3.13 -33.67
N ALA A 747 35.45 4.23 -34.01
CA ALA A 747 36.75 4.56 -33.41
C ALA A 747 36.65 5.06 -31.96
N SER A 748 35.48 5.67 -31.60
CA SER A 748 35.25 6.30 -30.29
C SER A 748 34.63 5.34 -29.27
N PHE A 749 33.81 4.41 -29.73
CA PHE A 749 33.07 3.46 -28.87
C PHE A 749 33.49 2.01 -29.12
N ARG A 750 33.45 1.20 -28.08
CA ARG A 750 33.69 -0.24 -28.19
C ARG A 750 32.61 -0.94 -29.03
N PRO A 751 32.99 -1.89 -29.88
CA PRO A 751 32.02 -2.63 -30.71
C PRO A 751 30.90 -3.31 -29.88
N GLU A 752 31.23 -3.79 -28.68
CA GLU A 752 30.30 -4.42 -27.76
C GLU A 752 29.17 -3.47 -27.37
N PHE A 753 29.48 -2.20 -27.16
CA PHE A 753 28.49 -1.19 -26.77
C PHE A 753 27.58 -0.84 -27.95
N LEU A 754 28.17 -0.60 -29.14
CA LEU A 754 27.38 -0.23 -30.33
C LEU A 754 26.43 -1.34 -30.77
N ASN A 755 26.79 -2.62 -30.60
CA ASN A 755 25.94 -3.75 -30.94
C ASN A 755 24.74 -3.92 -30.02
N ARG A 756 24.69 -3.22 -28.87
CA ARG A 756 23.58 -3.26 -27.91
C ARG A 756 22.65 -2.08 -28.02
N VAL A 757 23.05 -1.05 -28.72
CA VAL A 757 22.18 0.06 -29.10
C VAL A 757 21.26 -0.40 -30.21
N ASP A 758 19.93 -0.23 -30.03
CA ASP A 758 18.96 -0.69 -31.01
C ASP A 758 19.09 0.05 -32.34
N GLU A 759 19.36 1.35 -32.31
CA GLU A 759 19.52 2.13 -33.54
C GLU A 759 20.39 3.37 -33.34
N VAL A 760 21.26 3.63 -34.33
CA VAL A 760 22.07 4.86 -34.41
C VAL A 760 21.47 5.77 -35.47
N ILE A 761 21.00 6.94 -35.03
CA ILE A 761 20.24 7.86 -35.85
C ILE A 761 21.03 9.12 -36.12
N LEU A 762 21.15 9.45 -37.39
CA LEU A 762 21.82 10.64 -37.85
C LEU A 762 20.81 11.77 -37.97
N PHE A 763 21.10 12.94 -37.35
CA PHE A 763 20.28 14.12 -37.44
C PHE A 763 20.76 15.02 -38.54
N HIS A 764 19.86 15.38 -39.46
CA HIS A 764 20.13 16.32 -40.52
C HIS A 764 20.34 17.74 -40.01
N ARG A 765 21.13 18.50 -40.74
CA ARG A 765 21.20 19.94 -40.55
C ARG A 765 19.83 20.57 -40.90
N LEU A 766 19.35 21.51 -40.08
CA LEU A 766 18.11 22.20 -40.34
C LEU A 766 18.24 23.08 -41.59
N ARG A 767 17.26 23.05 -42.48
CA ARG A 767 17.20 23.88 -43.68
C ARG A 767 16.53 25.21 -43.32
N ARG A 768 16.77 26.26 -44.12
CA ARG A 768 16.10 27.54 -43.91
C ARG A 768 14.56 27.41 -43.91
N GLN A 769 13.99 26.57 -44.77
CA GLN A 769 12.56 26.32 -44.82
C GLN A 769 12.00 25.67 -43.54
N ASP A 770 12.83 25.00 -42.77
CA ASP A 770 12.43 24.38 -41.50
C ASP A 770 12.32 25.41 -40.39
N MET A 771 13.04 26.56 -40.51
CA MET A 771 13.09 27.57 -39.48
C MET A 771 11.77 28.29 -39.31
N ASP A 772 10.99 28.54 -40.38
CA ASP A 772 9.69 29.19 -40.32
C ASP A 772 8.71 28.39 -39.41
N ARG A 773 8.68 27.06 -39.59
CA ARG A 773 7.88 26.14 -38.76
C ARG A 773 8.36 26.09 -37.30
N ILE A 774 9.69 26.21 -37.07
CA ILE A 774 10.25 26.27 -35.71
C ILE A 774 9.84 27.61 -35.05
N VAL A 775 9.86 28.74 -35.76
CA VAL A 775 9.34 30.03 -35.26
C VAL A 775 7.88 29.90 -34.86
N GLU A 776 7.03 29.30 -35.71
CA GLU A 776 5.61 29.07 -35.35
C GLU A 776 5.42 28.24 -34.08
N ILE A 777 6.21 27.19 -33.90
CA ILE A 777 6.16 26.34 -32.68
C ILE A 777 6.56 27.15 -31.43
N GLN A 778 7.58 28.01 -31.53
CA GLN A 778 8.01 28.88 -30.43
C GLN A 778 6.98 29.98 -30.15
N LEU A 779 6.31 30.49 -31.18
CA LEU A 779 5.21 31.44 -31.06
C LEU A 779 4.05 30.86 -30.26
N ARG A 780 3.59 29.67 -30.57
CA ARG A 780 2.53 29.00 -29.78
C ARG A 780 2.88 28.86 -28.31
N ARG A 781 4.17 28.62 -27.98
CA ARG A 781 4.63 28.65 -26.59
C ARG A 781 4.49 30.04 -25.94
N LEU A 782 4.80 31.11 -26.67
CA LEU A 782 4.62 32.45 -26.19
C LEU A 782 3.14 32.82 -26.05
N GLU A 783 2.31 32.42 -27.00
CA GLU A 783 0.85 32.61 -26.94
C GLU A 783 0.25 31.97 -25.70
N ASN A 784 0.68 30.72 -25.32
CA ASN A 784 0.24 30.07 -24.10
C ASN A 784 0.59 30.85 -22.83
N LEU A 785 1.69 31.61 -22.81
CA LEU A 785 2.04 32.45 -21.67
C LEU A 785 1.16 33.72 -21.59
N LEU A 786 0.53 34.11 -22.71
CA LEU A 786 -0.32 35.29 -22.80
C LEU A 786 -1.83 34.97 -22.62
N VAL A 787 -2.20 33.72 -22.50
CA VAL A 787 -3.61 33.27 -22.34
C VAL A 787 -4.27 33.92 -21.12
N ASP A 788 -3.59 34.00 -19.99
CA ASP A 788 -4.12 34.60 -18.77
C ASP A 788 -4.48 36.09 -18.93
N ARG A 789 -3.75 36.79 -19.81
CA ARG A 789 -3.99 38.20 -20.15
C ARG A 789 -4.94 38.37 -21.33
N LYS A 790 -5.40 37.25 -21.96
CA LYS A 790 -6.26 37.23 -23.15
C LYS A 790 -5.67 38.06 -24.32
N ILE A 791 -4.33 38.07 -24.44
CA ILE A 791 -3.63 38.75 -25.53
C ILE A 791 -3.38 37.74 -26.65
N THR A 792 -3.83 38.03 -27.86
CA THR A 792 -3.60 37.21 -29.04
C THR A 792 -2.50 37.85 -29.90
N LEU A 793 -1.49 37.06 -30.26
CA LEU A 793 -0.43 37.48 -31.18
C LEU A 793 -0.76 37.08 -32.62
N SER A 794 -0.53 37.96 -33.58
CA SER A 794 -0.63 37.66 -34.99
C SER A 794 0.60 38.23 -35.70
N LEU A 795 1.47 37.29 -36.16
CA LEU A 795 2.64 37.68 -36.97
C LEU A 795 2.30 37.55 -38.46
N ASP A 796 2.78 38.49 -39.27
CA ASP A 796 2.76 38.30 -40.71
C ASP A 796 3.90 37.37 -41.18
N HIS A 797 3.80 36.89 -42.40
CA HIS A 797 4.78 36.00 -43.01
C HIS A 797 6.19 36.60 -43.04
N ASP A 798 6.29 37.90 -43.37
CA ASP A 798 7.57 38.60 -43.41
C ASP A 798 8.25 38.70 -42.05
N ALA A 799 7.46 38.83 -40.97
CA ALA A 799 8.00 38.84 -39.59
C ALA A 799 8.49 37.46 -39.18
N ILE A 800 7.79 36.37 -39.59
CA ILE A 800 8.24 35.00 -39.34
C ILE A 800 9.56 34.75 -40.08
N GLU A 801 9.62 35.10 -41.38
CA GLU A 801 10.83 34.93 -42.20
C GLU A 801 12.01 35.75 -41.65
N TRP A 802 11.74 36.97 -41.19
CA TRP A 802 12.75 37.84 -40.57
C TRP A 802 13.33 37.23 -39.30
N LEU A 803 12.48 36.70 -38.40
CA LEU A 803 12.90 35.99 -37.20
C LEU A 803 13.69 34.70 -37.52
N ALA A 804 13.21 33.93 -38.47
CA ALA A 804 13.83 32.70 -38.97
C ALA A 804 15.22 32.98 -39.53
N SER A 805 15.35 34.01 -40.41
CA SER A 805 16.63 34.38 -41.02
C SER A 805 17.66 34.87 -39.98
N LYS A 806 17.22 35.68 -39.00
CA LYS A 806 18.07 36.22 -37.94
C LYS A 806 18.44 35.17 -36.90
N GLY A 807 17.56 34.16 -36.71
CA GLY A 807 17.72 33.06 -35.74
C GLY A 807 18.44 31.82 -36.30
N TYR A 808 18.75 31.79 -37.59
CA TYR A 808 19.45 30.67 -38.23
C TYR A 808 20.98 30.83 -38.22
N ASP A 809 21.67 29.81 -37.77
CA ASP A 809 23.12 29.71 -37.85
C ASP A 809 23.52 28.35 -38.45
N PRO A 810 24.37 28.32 -39.52
CA PRO A 810 24.74 27.06 -40.13
C PRO A 810 25.42 26.05 -39.20
N ALA A 811 26.18 26.49 -38.20
CA ALA A 811 26.91 25.66 -37.25
C ALA A 811 26.10 25.31 -36.00
N TYR A 812 25.23 26.23 -35.57
CA TYR A 812 24.49 26.08 -34.32
C TYR A 812 22.98 25.83 -34.54
N GLY A 813 22.54 25.70 -35.79
CA GLY A 813 21.16 25.39 -36.15
C GLY A 813 20.14 26.41 -35.63
N ALA A 814 19.09 25.95 -35.00
CA ALA A 814 18.03 26.78 -34.40
C ALA A 814 18.36 27.25 -32.96
N ARG A 815 19.53 26.98 -32.39
CA ARG A 815 19.87 27.37 -31.02
C ARG A 815 19.86 28.90 -30.80
N PRO A 816 20.32 29.76 -31.74
CA PRO A 816 20.26 31.20 -31.60
C PRO A 816 18.84 31.76 -31.65
N LEU A 817 17.88 31.08 -32.30
CA LEU A 817 16.51 31.53 -32.48
C LEU A 817 15.81 31.88 -31.16
N LYS A 818 16.02 31.11 -30.10
CA LYS A 818 15.43 31.38 -28.80
C LYS A 818 15.86 32.75 -28.25
N ARG A 819 17.13 33.10 -28.40
CA ARG A 819 17.66 34.40 -27.98
C ARG A 819 17.14 35.54 -28.87
N VAL A 820 17.02 35.30 -30.18
CA VAL A 820 16.46 36.27 -31.11
C VAL A 820 15.00 36.54 -30.77
N MET A 821 14.20 35.50 -30.57
CA MET A 821 12.80 35.65 -30.15
C MET A 821 12.66 36.39 -28.82
N GLN A 822 13.50 36.08 -27.84
CA GLN A 822 13.51 36.80 -26.57
C GLN A 822 13.79 38.28 -26.77
N LYS A 823 14.90 38.62 -27.45
CA LYS A 823 15.37 39.98 -27.60
C LYS A 823 14.51 40.85 -28.53
N GLU A 824 14.03 40.28 -29.63
CA GLU A 824 13.36 41.04 -30.69
C GLU A 824 11.84 40.97 -30.59
N LEU A 825 11.28 39.98 -29.90
CA LEU A 825 9.82 39.80 -29.76
C LEU A 825 9.35 39.94 -28.31
N GLN A 826 9.93 39.13 -27.38
CA GLN A 826 9.41 39.06 -26.00
C GLN A 826 9.73 40.32 -25.20
N ASP A 827 10.98 40.79 -25.21
CA ASP A 827 11.39 41.99 -24.45
C ASP A 827 10.63 43.22 -24.90
N PRO A 828 10.51 43.56 -26.22
CA PRO A 828 9.71 44.69 -26.66
C PRO A 828 8.21 44.54 -26.38
N LEU A 829 7.68 43.34 -26.45
CA LEU A 829 6.28 43.03 -26.12
C LEU A 829 6.02 43.29 -24.63
N ALA A 830 6.91 42.80 -23.77
CA ALA A 830 6.81 42.97 -22.32
C ALA A 830 6.89 44.46 -21.93
N GLU A 831 7.81 45.25 -22.54
CA GLU A 831 7.94 46.66 -22.32
C GLU A 831 6.63 47.39 -22.69
N LYS A 832 6.03 47.07 -23.84
CA LYS A 832 4.78 47.69 -24.30
C LYS A 832 3.57 47.32 -23.44
N ILE A 833 3.53 46.12 -22.90
CA ILE A 833 2.51 45.68 -21.93
C ILE A 833 2.67 46.48 -20.61
N LEU A 834 3.89 46.65 -20.13
CA LEU A 834 4.17 47.39 -18.90
C LEU A 834 3.91 48.90 -19.04
N LEU A 835 4.17 49.45 -20.21
CA LEU A 835 3.84 50.85 -20.53
C LEU A 835 2.34 51.11 -20.75
N GLY A 836 1.52 50.04 -20.79
CA GLY A 836 0.08 50.16 -21.03
C GLY A 836 -0.30 50.44 -22.49
N GLU A 837 0.66 50.34 -23.43
CA GLU A 837 0.39 50.47 -24.89
C GLU A 837 -0.36 49.22 -25.43
N ILE A 838 -0.23 48.05 -24.78
CA ILE A 838 -0.94 46.82 -25.07
C ILE A 838 -1.74 46.45 -23.83
N LEU A 839 -3.08 46.51 -23.98
CA LEU A 839 -4.01 46.17 -22.90
C LEU A 839 -4.40 44.69 -22.91
N ASP A 840 -4.80 44.19 -21.76
CA ASP A 840 -5.37 42.87 -21.67
C ASP A 840 -6.60 42.72 -22.57
N GLY A 841 -6.75 41.58 -23.25
CA GLY A 841 -7.83 41.35 -24.22
C GLY A 841 -7.61 41.99 -25.60
N SER A 842 -6.40 42.39 -25.95
CA SER A 842 -6.07 42.95 -27.23
C SER A 842 -5.43 41.92 -28.20
N THR A 843 -5.65 42.18 -29.51
CA THR A 843 -4.92 41.48 -30.58
C THR A 843 -3.74 42.31 -31.01
N VAL A 844 -2.53 41.76 -30.92
CA VAL A 844 -1.27 42.42 -31.29
C VAL A 844 -0.81 41.92 -32.63
N LYS A 845 -0.81 42.76 -33.65
CA LYS A 845 -0.24 42.47 -34.96
C LYS A 845 1.23 42.86 -34.98
N VAL A 846 2.10 41.90 -35.30
CA VAL A 846 3.55 42.12 -35.42
C VAL A 846 3.94 42.04 -36.89
N THR A 847 4.63 43.03 -37.38
CA THR A 847 5.08 43.13 -38.78
C THR A 847 6.60 43.37 -38.85
N ALA A 848 7.24 42.91 -39.92
CA ALA A 848 8.66 43.16 -40.12
C ALA A 848 8.92 44.62 -40.47
N GLY A 849 9.93 45.21 -39.81
CA GLY A 849 10.52 46.50 -40.21
C GLY A 849 11.91 46.27 -40.82
N SER A 850 12.62 47.35 -41.17
CA SER A 850 13.96 47.21 -41.75
C SER A 850 14.97 46.57 -40.81
N ASP A 851 14.95 46.93 -39.50
CA ASP A 851 15.92 46.47 -38.49
C ASP A 851 15.30 45.87 -37.24
N ARG A 852 13.98 46.03 -37.06
CA ARG A 852 13.25 45.55 -35.87
C ARG A 852 11.80 45.22 -36.19
N LEU A 853 11.14 44.50 -35.31
CA LEU A 853 9.72 44.20 -35.39
C LEU A 853 8.87 45.43 -34.94
N ASN A 854 7.76 45.65 -35.64
CA ASN A 854 6.78 46.66 -35.31
C ASN A 854 5.54 46.03 -34.71
N PHE A 855 5.09 46.54 -33.57
CA PHE A 855 3.93 46.08 -32.82
C PHE A 855 2.75 47.04 -32.97
N ARG A 856 1.57 46.57 -33.37
CA ARG A 856 0.33 47.31 -33.42
C ARG A 856 -0.75 46.59 -32.65
N SER A 857 -1.26 47.22 -31.59
CA SER A 857 -2.36 46.66 -30.80
C SER A 857 -3.70 47.14 -31.32
N LYS A 858 -4.70 46.27 -31.39
CA LYS A 858 -6.10 46.58 -31.57
C LYS A 858 -6.90 45.94 -30.46
N PRO A 859 -7.82 46.63 -29.76
CA PRO A 859 -8.70 45.99 -28.80
C PRO A 859 -9.55 44.95 -29.53
N THR A 860 -9.65 43.77 -28.99
CA THR A 860 -10.53 42.72 -29.53
C THR A 860 -11.97 43.14 -29.28
N VAL A 861 -12.66 43.59 -30.33
CA VAL A 861 -14.11 43.82 -30.26
C VAL A 861 -14.78 42.49 -30.09
N VAL A 862 -15.24 42.18 -28.88
CA VAL A 862 -16.17 41.06 -28.67
C VAL A 862 -17.44 41.44 -29.48
N ALA A 863 -17.64 40.77 -30.60
CA ALA A 863 -18.90 40.83 -31.31
C ALA A 863 -19.97 40.27 -30.39
N THR A 864 -20.69 41.15 -29.71
CA THR A 864 -22.01 40.86 -29.18
C THR A 864 -22.88 40.54 -30.37
N GLU A 865 -23.09 39.25 -30.67
CA GLU A 865 -24.23 38.83 -31.49
C GLU A 865 -25.49 39.33 -30.77
N ALA A 866 -26.02 40.45 -31.27
CA ALA A 866 -27.33 40.89 -30.92
C ALA A 866 -28.32 39.86 -31.47
N ALA A 867 -28.99 39.19 -30.56
CA ALA A 867 -30.18 38.40 -30.88
C ALA A 867 -31.20 39.23 -31.68
N ALA A 868 -31.51 38.80 -32.85
CA ALA A 868 -32.76 39.09 -33.56
C ALA A 868 -33.60 37.79 -33.53
#